data_be7acf2e5729f120a50ade2e613af3e5
#
_entry.id   be7acf2e5729f120a50ade2e613af3e5
#
_cell.length_a   1.000
_cell.length_b   1.000
_cell.length_c   1.000
_cell.angle_alpha   90.00
_cell.angle_beta   90.00
_cell.angle_gamma   90.00
#
_symmetry.space_group_name_H-M   'P 1'
#
loop_
_entity.id
_entity.type
_entity.pdbx_description
1 polymer ?
#
loop_
_entity_poly.entity_id
_entity_poly.type
_entity_poly.pdbx_seq_one_letter_code
_entity_poly.pdbx_strand_id
1 'polypeptide(L)'
;LTVLQNEQKHLTIMVVNKPAKSVVIKCRTKYVRDHLLGLKEVIFIDAAVAAREETNIIGYDRSFHGISAVDYLIPGANGKNIVAGVKEQKMDEADLDLWKRVLPSPISATTTSNHATVIASIIGGAGNSFYDGRGIAWGATFFPSSFSNLFADDTSILNTNRVNVQNHSYGTIVQQFYGAEAVSYDALTWLNKSFVPVISSGNQGESFATEGRYANLTGYANLTGNFKMAKNIIAVGAIDNKENIPAQSSAGPTYDGRIAPQITALGPNGTSDAAAIVTGTIAVMQQVYADSNNNALPPASLTKAVLYNTADDIYKRRIDYKTGYGLLNSYAAIKALQQKKYDGGTLSQGQEWTKIISVPLNAAQLKVTFAWTDTAALVNNNKAIINDLDLEVSELPVGMIYQPWVLNTSASIDSLAQLPTRKRDSLNTAEHVSIELPAAGNYQVTVKGTDVSTRSLAFHIAYNIDTLNTFTFTSPLHASDVNRSENENLTIRWKTFVADTNQTGNLYISYNNGTTWLLLKESHKLITKQYQWQIKDTNSVGMFKMETSFGVFLSNNFIISTVARPLVDFNCVDSFRISWNKHIYANAYRVFALTDGPYLKNILTVTDTFTVLPRSVYPSLVYAVEPVLVNGLPAARSAAMNIELQGVQCFYKTLNYNLLDYNKLDLVLELSVATYVDSIFFEEVSAAGKLLQTYGSTKVINNNLIYNQLVDGVPSGVTYLRGRMKIKGGATVYTDIISILTSGKKHVLFYPNPARRNMPLKYVLQQGLPTGIRLQLFDAFGRLLKSFSSMPDKLDISAFAPGLVIYKLMDSENRTLETGKLIIK
;
A
#
# COMPACT_ATOMS: atom_id res chain seq x y z
N LEU A 1 3.00 -20.54 36.49
CA LEU A 1 4.35 -20.49 35.90
C LEU A 1 5.35 -21.34 36.70
N THR A 2 5.38 -21.18 38.02
CA THR A 2 6.31 -21.94 38.90
C THR A 2 6.18 -23.45 38.72
N VAL A 3 4.96 -23.99 38.60
CA VAL A 3 4.71 -25.42 38.34
C VAL A 3 5.34 -25.84 37.02
N LEU A 4 5.14 -25.09 35.93
CA LEU A 4 5.69 -25.38 34.60
C LEU A 4 7.23 -25.22 34.55
N GLN A 5 7.80 -24.31 35.35
CA GLN A 5 9.26 -24.16 35.48
C GLN A 5 9.94 -25.39 36.08
N ASN A 6 9.26 -26.10 36.96
CA ASN A 6 9.76 -27.33 37.52
C ASN A 6 9.71 -28.53 36.56
N GLU A 7 8.94 -28.41 35.48
CA GLU A 7 8.69 -29.44 34.46
C GLU A 7 9.55 -29.27 33.18
N GLN A 8 10.60 -28.45 33.20
CA GLN A 8 11.42 -28.14 32.01
C GLN A 8 12.09 -29.35 31.33
N LYS A 9 12.14 -30.50 32.02
CA LYS A 9 12.59 -31.76 31.40
C LYS A 9 11.63 -32.30 30.33
N HIS A 10 10.36 -31.92 30.38
CA HIS A 10 9.28 -32.45 29.54
C HIS A 10 8.68 -31.40 28.59
N LEU A 11 8.91 -30.10 28.84
CA LEU A 11 8.39 -29.02 28.05
C LEU A 11 9.42 -27.88 27.92
N THR A 12 9.22 -27.06 26.88
CA THR A 12 9.95 -25.81 26.70
C THR A 12 8.95 -24.64 26.74
N ILE A 13 9.19 -23.66 27.62
CA ILE A 13 8.39 -22.44 27.68
C ILE A 13 8.87 -21.53 26.56
N MET A 14 7.97 -21.19 25.61
CA MET A 14 8.25 -20.35 24.44
C MET A 14 7.89 -18.89 24.69
N VAL A 15 6.70 -18.62 25.25
CA VAL A 15 6.19 -17.27 25.52
C VAL A 15 5.49 -17.26 26.87
N VAL A 16 5.67 -16.16 27.64
CA VAL A 16 4.94 -15.90 28.89
C VAL A 16 4.20 -14.58 28.73
N ASN A 17 2.87 -14.63 28.82
CA ASN A 17 2.02 -13.44 28.86
C ASN A 17 1.45 -13.28 30.28
N LYS A 18 2.05 -12.38 31.06
CA LYS A 18 1.65 -12.12 32.45
C LYS A 18 0.24 -11.52 32.55
N PRO A 19 -0.15 -10.52 31.73
CA PRO A 19 -1.51 -9.95 31.77
C PRO A 19 -2.61 -10.99 31.54
N ALA A 20 -2.44 -11.88 30.57
CA ALA A 20 -3.38 -12.96 30.30
C ALA A 20 -3.19 -14.20 31.19
N LYS A 21 -2.20 -14.19 32.10
CA LYS A 21 -1.82 -15.37 32.93
C LYS A 21 -1.66 -16.63 32.10
N SER A 22 -1.06 -16.54 30.92
CA SER A 22 -0.92 -17.63 29.97
C SER A 22 0.53 -17.83 29.53
N VAL A 23 0.82 -19.03 29.05
CA VAL A 23 2.13 -19.44 28.54
C VAL A 23 1.98 -20.26 27.27
N VAL A 24 2.86 -20.03 26.29
CA VAL A 24 3.02 -20.94 25.16
C VAL A 24 4.13 -21.91 25.47
N ILE A 25 3.86 -23.18 25.37
CA ILE A 25 4.81 -24.25 25.62
C ILE A 25 4.95 -25.16 24.40
N LYS A 26 6.14 -25.74 24.25
CA LYS A 26 6.40 -26.82 23.30
C LYS A 26 6.61 -28.11 24.10
N CYS A 27 5.73 -29.09 23.87
CA CYS A 27 5.82 -30.40 24.52
C CYS A 27 5.18 -31.49 23.65
N ARG A 28 5.31 -32.76 24.09
CA ARG A 28 4.62 -33.89 23.44
C ARG A 28 3.15 -33.91 23.84
N THR A 29 2.24 -34.16 22.88
CA THR A 29 0.77 -34.26 23.13
C THR A 29 0.44 -35.26 24.25
N LYS A 30 1.16 -36.38 24.34
CA LYS A 30 0.99 -37.32 25.43
C LYS A 30 1.19 -36.68 26.81
N TYR A 31 2.21 -35.79 26.96
CA TYR A 31 2.47 -35.07 28.19
C TYR A 31 1.34 -34.11 28.59
N VAL A 32 0.73 -33.42 27.60
CA VAL A 32 -0.47 -32.60 27.81
C VAL A 32 -1.57 -33.43 28.43
N ARG A 33 -1.92 -34.57 27.78
CA ARG A 33 -3.03 -35.43 28.19
C ARG A 33 -2.82 -36.10 29.53
N ASP A 34 -1.60 -36.59 29.78
CA ASP A 34 -1.33 -37.43 30.93
C ASP A 34 -0.95 -36.61 32.19
N HIS A 35 -0.52 -35.32 32.03
CA HIS A 35 -0.06 -34.50 33.14
C HIS A 35 -0.70 -33.12 33.21
N LEU A 36 -0.71 -32.34 32.12
CA LEU A 36 -1.12 -30.94 32.20
C LEU A 36 -2.61 -30.77 32.43
N LEU A 37 -3.47 -31.61 31.82
CA LEU A 37 -4.92 -31.57 31.99
C LEU A 37 -5.37 -31.86 33.43
N GLY A 38 -4.51 -32.53 34.24
CA GLY A 38 -4.78 -32.83 35.66
C GLY A 38 -4.36 -31.74 36.63
N LEU A 39 -3.66 -30.69 36.18
CA LEU A 39 -3.20 -29.62 37.05
C LEU A 39 -4.35 -28.65 37.37
N LYS A 40 -4.61 -28.39 38.64
CA LYS A 40 -5.65 -27.47 39.10
C LYS A 40 -5.38 -26.00 38.68
N GLU A 41 -4.13 -25.67 38.46
CA GLU A 41 -3.67 -24.36 38.02
C GLU A 41 -3.87 -24.11 36.53
N VAL A 42 -4.15 -25.16 35.75
CA VAL A 42 -4.41 -25.08 34.31
C VAL A 42 -5.90 -25.07 34.07
N ILE A 43 -6.44 -23.91 33.64
CA ILE A 43 -7.87 -23.70 33.40
C ILE A 43 -8.24 -23.82 31.93
N PHE A 44 -7.23 -23.75 31.02
CA PHE A 44 -7.47 -23.81 29.57
C PHE A 44 -6.20 -24.24 28.85
N ILE A 45 -6.31 -25.08 27.84
CA ILE A 45 -5.23 -25.49 26.91
C ILE A 45 -5.77 -25.40 25.50
N ASP A 46 -4.99 -24.77 24.62
CA ASP A 46 -5.26 -24.66 23.20
C ASP A 46 -4.00 -24.95 22.38
N ALA A 47 -4.17 -25.30 21.12
CA ALA A 47 -3.06 -25.48 20.18
C ALA A 47 -2.61 -24.14 19.59
N ALA A 48 -1.32 -23.86 19.64
CA ALA A 48 -0.77 -22.68 18.96
C ALA A 48 -0.91 -22.83 17.43
N VAL A 49 -1.49 -21.84 16.78
CA VAL A 49 -1.70 -21.79 15.34
C VAL A 49 -0.75 -20.75 14.73
N ALA A 50 -0.17 -21.07 13.56
CA ALA A 50 0.70 -20.16 12.86
C ALA A 50 -0.12 -19.06 12.13
N ALA A 51 0.30 -17.82 12.26
CA ALA A 51 -0.25 -16.71 11.51
C ALA A 51 0.21 -16.73 10.04
N ARG A 52 -0.57 -16.11 9.17
CA ARG A 52 -0.30 -15.92 7.74
C ARG A 52 -0.58 -14.49 7.34
N GLU A 53 0.26 -13.97 6.45
CA GLU A 53 0.00 -12.69 5.76
C GLU A 53 -1.24 -12.83 4.88
N GLU A 54 -1.98 -11.74 4.74
CA GLU A 54 -3.14 -11.62 3.85
C GLU A 54 -2.73 -10.79 2.62
N THR A 55 -3.45 -10.89 1.50
CA THR A 55 -3.05 -10.29 0.20
C THR A 55 -3.10 -8.75 0.18
N ASN A 56 -2.29 -8.12 -0.69
CA ASN A 56 -2.14 -6.66 -0.84
C ASN A 56 -2.87 -6.07 -2.03
N ILE A 57 -3.16 -4.76 -1.98
CA ILE A 57 -3.52 -3.95 -3.14
C ILE A 57 -2.29 -3.22 -3.72
N ILE A 58 -2.37 -2.90 -5.03
CA ILE A 58 -1.41 -2.02 -5.72
C ILE A 58 -2.12 -0.67 -5.89
N GLY A 59 -1.74 0.30 -5.07
CA GLY A 59 -2.32 1.64 -5.07
C GLY A 59 -3.72 1.71 -4.44
N TYR A 60 -4.04 2.76 -3.72
CA TYR A 60 -5.37 3.02 -3.17
C TYR A 60 -5.83 4.45 -3.46
N ASP A 61 -7.15 4.62 -3.65
CA ASP A 61 -7.76 5.92 -3.87
C ASP A 61 -7.85 6.69 -2.55
N ARG A 62 -6.93 7.64 -2.34
CA ARG A 62 -6.89 8.49 -1.13
C ARG A 62 -8.15 9.34 -0.94
N SER A 63 -8.89 9.61 -2.01
CA SER A 63 -10.14 10.36 -1.94
C SER A 63 -11.29 9.55 -1.36
N PHE A 64 -11.20 8.21 -1.41
CA PHE A 64 -12.29 7.30 -1.06
C PHE A 64 -12.75 7.45 0.39
N HIS A 65 -11.82 7.61 1.33
CA HIS A 65 -12.10 7.85 2.75
C HIS A 65 -11.97 9.31 3.16
N GLY A 66 -11.90 10.23 2.20
CA GLY A 66 -11.71 11.65 2.46
C GLY A 66 -10.30 12.03 2.95
N ILE A 67 -9.28 11.19 2.68
CA ILE A 67 -7.90 11.48 3.09
C ILE A 67 -7.36 12.70 2.35
N SER A 68 -7.63 12.85 1.04
CA SER A 68 -7.28 14.05 0.29
C SER A 68 -7.91 15.30 0.90
N ALA A 69 -9.14 15.19 1.43
CA ALA A 69 -9.79 16.30 2.13
C ALA A 69 -9.11 16.63 3.47
N VAL A 70 -8.60 15.64 4.19
CA VAL A 70 -7.81 15.87 5.41
C VAL A 70 -6.54 16.63 5.08
N ASP A 71 -5.76 16.19 4.11
CA ASP A 71 -4.51 16.84 3.69
C ASP A 71 -4.70 18.30 3.30
N TYR A 72 -5.81 18.63 2.63
CA TYR A 72 -6.06 19.96 2.09
C TYR A 72 -6.82 20.88 3.07
N LEU A 73 -7.87 20.37 3.72
CA LEU A 73 -8.78 21.18 4.57
C LEU A 73 -8.34 21.25 6.04
N ILE A 74 -7.44 20.34 6.46
CA ILE A 74 -6.89 20.27 7.81
C ILE A 74 -5.35 20.24 7.74
N PRO A 75 -4.71 21.36 7.31
CA PRO A 75 -3.26 21.40 7.14
C PRO A 75 -2.51 20.99 8.41
N GLY A 76 -1.52 20.09 8.25
CA GLY A 76 -0.72 19.57 9.36
C GLY A 76 -1.28 18.34 10.06
N ALA A 77 -2.52 17.90 9.74
CA ALA A 77 -3.09 16.64 10.22
C ALA A 77 -2.50 15.46 9.41
N ASN A 78 -1.40 14.90 9.87
CA ASN A 78 -0.61 13.91 9.14
C ASN A 78 0.00 12.80 10.02
N GLY A 79 -0.38 12.71 11.28
CA GLY A 79 0.15 11.73 12.23
C GLY A 79 1.50 12.09 12.84
N LYS A 80 1.97 13.34 12.68
CA LYS A 80 3.25 13.81 13.25
C LYS A 80 3.31 13.55 14.76
N ASN A 81 4.47 13.10 15.23
CA ASN A 81 4.75 12.73 16.62
C ASN A 81 4.00 11.47 17.12
N ILE A 82 3.30 10.76 16.25
CA ILE A 82 2.65 9.49 16.57
C ILE A 82 3.54 8.34 16.11
N VAL A 83 3.63 7.31 16.94
CA VAL A 83 4.28 6.04 16.62
C VAL A 83 3.21 5.01 16.33
N ALA A 84 3.13 4.57 15.08
CA ALA A 84 2.25 3.49 14.67
C ALA A 84 2.97 2.15 14.82
N GLY A 85 2.45 1.26 15.63
CA GLY A 85 2.89 -0.13 15.70
C GLY A 85 2.47 -0.89 14.44
N VAL A 86 3.34 -1.73 13.91
CA VAL A 86 3.05 -2.63 12.78
C VAL A 86 3.48 -4.04 13.18
N LYS A 87 2.51 -4.86 13.55
CA LYS A 87 2.77 -6.24 13.96
C LYS A 87 2.61 -7.16 12.76
N GLU A 88 3.77 -7.42 12.11
CA GLU A 88 3.86 -8.11 10.83
C GLU A 88 5.18 -8.90 10.73
N GLN A 89 5.53 -9.37 9.53
CA GLN A 89 6.93 -9.62 9.17
C GLN A 89 7.71 -8.29 9.18
N LYS A 90 9.01 -8.32 8.90
CA LYS A 90 9.82 -7.12 8.86
C LYS A 90 9.49 -6.29 7.61
N MET A 91 9.20 -4.99 7.78
CA MET A 91 9.11 -4.03 6.68
C MET A 91 10.49 -3.66 6.15
N ASP A 92 10.60 -3.27 4.89
CA ASP A 92 11.86 -2.79 4.30
C ASP A 92 12.15 -1.34 4.78
N GLU A 93 13.14 -1.21 5.63
CA GLU A 93 13.58 0.09 6.17
C GLU A 93 14.29 0.96 5.13
N ALA A 94 14.72 0.37 3.99
CA ALA A 94 15.35 1.08 2.87
C ALA A 94 14.33 1.60 1.85
N ASP A 95 13.06 1.23 1.97
CA ASP A 95 11.99 1.78 1.14
C ASP A 95 11.95 3.31 1.27
N LEU A 96 11.84 4.02 0.12
CA LEU A 96 11.88 5.49 0.08
C LEU A 96 10.77 6.13 0.92
N ASP A 97 9.61 5.50 1.00
CA ASP A 97 8.46 6.01 1.72
C ASP A 97 8.48 5.69 3.22
N LEU A 98 9.37 4.80 3.65
CA LEU A 98 9.62 4.46 5.05
C LEU A 98 10.98 5.00 5.57
N TRP A 99 11.78 5.58 4.70
CA TRP A 99 13.14 6.02 4.96
C TRP A 99 13.29 6.82 6.26
N LYS A 100 14.17 6.35 7.16
CA LYS A 100 14.48 6.97 8.46
C LYS A 100 13.27 7.15 9.40
N ARG A 101 12.17 6.41 9.19
CA ARG A 101 10.97 6.48 10.04
C ARG A 101 10.63 5.19 10.76
N VAL A 102 11.42 4.15 10.57
CA VAL A 102 11.28 2.89 11.29
C VAL A 102 12.18 2.90 12.53
N LEU A 103 11.56 2.72 13.69
CA LEU A 103 12.28 2.66 14.97
C LEU A 103 12.91 1.28 15.18
N PRO A 104 14.07 1.19 15.84
CA PRO A 104 14.62 -0.09 16.22
C PRO A 104 13.71 -0.80 17.22
N SER A 105 13.50 -2.11 17.02
CA SER A 105 12.62 -2.90 17.88
C SER A 105 13.23 -4.26 18.23
N PRO A 106 13.29 -4.62 19.52
CA PRO A 106 13.78 -5.94 19.96
C PRO A 106 12.80 -7.06 19.67
N ILE A 107 11.57 -6.76 19.28
CA ILE A 107 10.48 -7.71 18.99
C ILE A 107 10.10 -7.74 17.51
N SER A 108 10.90 -7.10 16.63
CA SER A 108 10.70 -7.14 15.19
C SER A 108 10.93 -8.56 14.64
N ALA A 109 10.24 -8.88 13.55
CA ALA A 109 10.55 -10.07 12.76
C ALA A 109 11.93 -9.92 12.07
N THR A 110 12.54 -11.04 11.74
CA THR A 110 13.86 -11.09 11.06
C THR A 110 13.75 -11.15 9.54
N THR A 111 12.64 -11.68 9.02
CA THR A 111 12.41 -11.84 7.58
C THR A 111 11.64 -10.66 7.02
N THR A 112 12.21 -9.98 6.03
CA THR A 112 11.55 -8.88 5.32
C THR A 112 10.45 -9.40 4.42
N SER A 113 9.31 -8.71 4.41
CA SER A 113 8.15 -9.00 3.58
C SER A 113 7.69 -7.76 2.82
N ASN A 114 7.33 -7.96 1.55
CA ASN A 114 6.70 -6.91 0.76
C ASN A 114 5.33 -6.53 1.35
N HIS A 115 4.58 -7.48 1.90
CA HIS A 115 3.32 -7.24 2.59
C HIS A 115 3.48 -6.24 3.72
N ALA A 116 4.41 -6.48 4.64
CA ALA A 116 4.68 -5.58 5.77
C ALA A 116 5.08 -4.17 5.31
N THR A 117 5.87 -4.06 4.22
CA THR A 117 6.28 -2.78 3.62
C THR A 117 5.09 -2.01 3.05
N VAL A 118 4.23 -2.69 2.29
CA VAL A 118 3.01 -2.09 1.71
C VAL A 118 2.04 -1.65 2.82
N ILE A 119 1.80 -2.47 3.84
CA ILE A 119 0.96 -2.12 4.99
C ILE A 119 1.49 -0.87 5.69
N ALA A 120 2.79 -0.79 5.97
CA ALA A 120 3.40 0.40 6.57
C ALA A 120 3.27 1.64 5.65
N SER A 121 3.42 1.47 4.33
CA SER A 121 3.25 2.54 3.35
C SER A 121 1.82 3.05 3.28
N ILE A 122 0.80 2.18 3.35
CA ILE A 122 -0.61 2.58 3.43
C ILE A 122 -0.87 3.36 4.73
N ILE A 123 -0.37 2.88 5.87
CA ILE A 123 -0.53 3.57 7.16
C ILE A 123 0.06 4.97 7.08
N GLY A 124 1.29 5.11 6.59
CA GLY A 124 1.96 6.40 6.68
C GLY A 124 3.19 6.59 5.79
N GLY A 125 3.23 6.02 4.59
CA GLY A 125 4.29 6.27 3.61
C GLY A 125 4.53 7.77 3.39
N ALA A 126 5.78 8.21 3.21
CA ALA A 126 6.13 9.63 3.05
C ALA A 126 5.67 10.24 1.73
N GLY A 127 5.40 9.41 0.73
CA GLY A 127 5.18 9.84 -0.65
C GLY A 127 6.46 10.33 -1.32
N ASN A 128 7.62 9.87 -0.86
CA ASN A 128 8.90 10.22 -1.47
C ASN A 128 9.04 9.58 -2.85
N SER A 129 8.66 8.31 -2.99
CA SER A 129 8.71 7.58 -4.26
C SER A 129 7.85 8.25 -5.33
N PHE A 130 6.60 8.47 -5.03
CA PHE A 130 5.60 9.16 -5.85
C PHE A 130 4.37 9.49 -4.99
N TYR A 131 3.40 10.13 -5.60
CA TYR A 131 2.13 10.45 -4.98
C TYR A 131 1.43 9.22 -4.37
N ASP A 132 1.41 8.09 -5.09
CA ASP A 132 0.74 6.86 -4.63
C ASP A 132 1.42 6.19 -3.41
N GLY A 133 2.71 6.48 -3.17
CA GLY A 133 3.44 6.05 -1.98
C GLY A 133 3.11 6.84 -0.71
N ARG A 134 2.24 7.88 -0.81
CA ARG A 134 1.85 8.69 0.34
C ARG A 134 0.74 8.02 1.14
N GLY A 135 1.06 7.59 2.36
CA GLY A 135 0.11 7.01 3.30
C GLY A 135 -0.82 8.03 3.96
N ILE A 136 -1.69 7.55 4.85
CA ILE A 136 -2.67 8.39 5.57
C ILE A 136 -1.94 9.27 6.60
N ALA A 137 -1.22 8.65 7.52
CA ALA A 137 -0.43 9.29 8.57
C ALA A 137 1.03 9.50 8.11
N TRP A 138 1.22 10.21 7.00
CA TRP A 138 2.53 10.35 6.37
C TRP A 138 3.60 11.06 7.20
N GLY A 139 3.22 11.65 8.33
CA GLY A 139 4.12 12.23 9.33
C GLY A 139 4.48 11.30 10.48
N ALA A 140 3.86 10.10 10.59
CA ALA A 140 4.09 9.14 11.66
C ALA A 140 5.44 8.42 11.54
N THR A 141 5.90 7.84 12.64
CA THR A 141 7.01 6.87 12.69
C THR A 141 6.45 5.46 12.95
N PHE A 142 7.24 4.43 12.71
CA PHE A 142 6.80 3.05 12.80
C PHE A 142 7.58 2.28 13.85
N PHE A 143 6.89 1.42 14.60
CA PHE A 143 7.49 0.48 15.52
C PHE A 143 7.13 -0.95 15.06
N PRO A 144 8.08 -1.73 14.51
CA PRO A 144 7.82 -3.08 14.04
C PRO A 144 7.76 -4.08 15.19
N SER A 145 6.81 -5.03 15.12
CA SER A 145 6.76 -6.21 15.96
C SER A 145 6.34 -7.45 15.17
N SER A 146 6.71 -8.64 15.64
CA SER A 146 6.47 -9.89 14.91
C SER A 146 5.14 -10.54 15.29
N PHE A 147 4.36 -10.95 14.31
CA PHE A 147 3.15 -11.77 14.51
C PHE A 147 3.45 -13.25 14.83
N SER A 148 4.71 -13.68 14.86
CA SER A 148 5.06 -15.02 15.35
C SER A 148 4.61 -15.25 16.79
N ASN A 149 4.40 -14.17 17.53
CA ASN A 149 3.71 -14.14 18.80
C ASN A 149 2.32 -13.52 18.63
N LEU A 150 1.25 -14.32 18.72
CA LEU A 150 -0.13 -13.88 18.55
C LEU A 150 -0.69 -13.12 19.76
N PHE A 151 -0.06 -13.20 20.92
CA PHE A 151 -0.45 -12.41 22.10
C PHE A 151 -0.19 -10.93 21.88
N ALA A 152 -0.89 -10.08 22.62
CA ALA A 152 -0.55 -8.67 22.70
C ALA A 152 0.91 -8.48 23.15
N ASP A 153 1.58 -7.49 22.56
CA ASP A 153 2.96 -7.17 22.91
C ASP A 153 3.06 -6.62 24.35
N ASP A 154 4.25 -6.71 24.94
CA ASP A 154 4.46 -6.28 26.32
C ASP A 154 4.18 -4.78 26.48
N THR A 155 3.36 -4.44 27.47
CA THR A 155 2.93 -3.05 27.78
C THR A 155 4.15 -2.13 28.02
N SER A 156 5.22 -2.64 28.64
CA SER A 156 6.41 -1.84 28.94
C SER A 156 7.15 -1.47 27.64
N ILE A 157 7.25 -2.39 26.68
CA ILE A 157 7.86 -2.15 25.37
C ILE A 157 7.05 -1.10 24.59
N LEU A 158 5.72 -1.28 24.54
CA LEU A 158 4.84 -0.34 23.82
C LEU A 158 4.89 1.05 24.43
N ASN A 159 4.83 1.17 25.77
CA ASN A 159 4.88 2.47 26.46
C ASN A 159 6.23 3.18 26.30
N THR A 160 7.36 2.43 26.40
CA THR A 160 8.70 2.99 26.19
C THR A 160 8.84 3.58 24.79
N ASN A 161 8.24 2.94 23.79
CA ASN A 161 8.28 3.38 22.39
C ASN A 161 7.07 4.25 22.00
N ARG A 162 6.20 4.61 22.91
CA ARG A 162 5.01 5.47 22.73
C ARG A 162 4.04 4.93 21.67
N VAL A 163 3.94 3.61 21.52
CA VAL A 163 3.01 2.97 20.59
C VAL A 163 1.61 2.98 21.20
N ASN A 164 0.67 3.71 20.59
CA ASN A 164 -0.72 3.82 21.07
C ASN A 164 -1.76 3.44 20.01
N VAL A 165 -1.32 3.11 18.81
CA VAL A 165 -2.11 2.44 17.77
C VAL A 165 -1.25 1.35 17.16
N GLN A 166 -1.82 0.16 16.94
CA GLN A 166 -1.07 -0.95 16.36
C GLN A 166 -1.91 -1.69 15.32
N ASN A 167 -1.34 -1.87 14.13
CA ASN A 167 -1.92 -2.60 13.02
C ASN A 167 -1.60 -4.09 13.10
N HIS A 168 -2.58 -4.93 12.78
CA HIS A 168 -2.50 -6.37 12.70
C HIS A 168 -3.18 -6.87 11.42
N SER A 169 -2.42 -7.01 10.33
CA SER A 169 -2.92 -7.43 9.02
C SER A 169 -2.60 -8.89 8.72
N TYR A 170 -2.92 -9.77 9.65
CA TYR A 170 -2.70 -11.21 9.54
C TYR A 170 -3.86 -12.01 10.12
N GLY A 171 -3.93 -13.26 9.78
CA GLY A 171 -4.95 -14.18 10.27
C GLY A 171 -4.41 -15.57 10.53
N THR A 172 -5.26 -16.40 11.16
CA THR A 172 -5.05 -17.83 11.34
C THR A 172 -6.20 -18.59 10.69
N ILE A 173 -6.61 -19.72 11.22
CA ILE A 173 -7.86 -20.40 10.85
C ILE A 173 -9.07 -19.68 11.46
N VAL A 174 -10.26 -19.98 10.97
CA VAL A 174 -11.51 -19.50 11.60
C VAL A 174 -11.63 -20.08 12.99
N GLN A 175 -11.84 -19.22 14.01
CA GLN A 175 -11.98 -19.62 15.41
C GLN A 175 -13.14 -18.86 16.06
N GLN A 176 -13.96 -19.54 16.84
CA GLN A 176 -15.20 -19.00 17.43
C GLN A 176 -15.23 -19.23 18.95
N PHE A 177 -14.20 -18.73 19.66
CA PHE A 177 -14.12 -18.76 21.12
C PHE A 177 -13.24 -17.62 21.65
N TYR A 178 -13.41 -17.25 22.88
CA TYR A 178 -12.64 -16.22 23.57
C TYR A 178 -11.37 -16.86 24.16
N GLY A 179 -10.28 -16.89 23.39
CA GLY A 179 -9.03 -17.53 23.76
C GLY A 179 -8.09 -16.65 24.59
N ALA A 180 -6.94 -17.20 24.92
CA ALA A 180 -5.92 -16.50 25.72
C ALA A 180 -5.36 -15.27 25.00
N GLU A 181 -5.26 -15.29 23.65
CA GLU A 181 -4.85 -14.15 22.86
C GLU A 181 -5.88 -13.00 22.98
N ALA A 182 -7.20 -13.31 22.89
CA ALA A 182 -8.24 -12.30 23.08
C ALA A 182 -8.17 -11.67 24.47
N VAL A 183 -7.96 -12.49 25.52
CA VAL A 183 -7.73 -12.01 26.90
C VAL A 183 -6.55 -11.04 26.96
N SER A 184 -5.45 -11.34 26.24
CA SER A 184 -4.23 -10.52 26.28
C SER A 184 -4.46 -9.11 25.68
N TYR A 185 -5.21 -9.01 24.56
CA TYR A 185 -5.54 -7.73 23.94
C TYR A 185 -6.49 -6.91 24.81
N ASP A 186 -7.52 -7.55 25.39
CA ASP A 186 -8.44 -6.85 26.29
C ASP A 186 -7.73 -6.37 27.57
N ALA A 187 -6.82 -7.17 28.12
CA ALA A 187 -6.01 -6.79 29.27
C ALA A 187 -5.04 -5.64 28.96
N LEU A 188 -4.37 -5.67 27.80
CA LEU A 188 -3.48 -4.60 27.35
C LEU A 188 -4.25 -3.26 27.21
N THR A 189 -5.39 -3.27 26.54
CA THR A 189 -6.19 -2.03 26.34
C THR A 189 -6.81 -1.52 27.64
N TRP A 190 -7.11 -2.41 28.59
CA TRP A 190 -7.53 -2.00 29.92
C TRP A 190 -6.41 -1.32 30.70
N LEU A 191 -5.17 -1.79 30.61
CA LEU A 191 -3.98 -1.22 31.26
C LEU A 191 -3.50 0.06 30.57
N ASN A 192 -3.58 0.14 29.26
CA ASN A 192 -3.22 1.30 28.46
C ASN A 192 -4.44 1.89 27.76
N LYS A 193 -5.04 2.90 28.40
CA LYS A 193 -6.35 3.47 28.01
C LYS A 193 -6.36 4.17 26.64
N SER A 194 -5.20 4.56 26.10
CA SER A 194 -5.09 5.20 24.78
C SER A 194 -4.65 4.24 23.68
N PHE A 195 -4.36 2.99 24.01
CA PHE A 195 -3.91 2.00 23.06
C PHE A 195 -5.08 1.42 22.24
N VAL A 196 -4.96 1.45 20.91
CA VAL A 196 -5.98 0.95 19.99
C VAL A 196 -5.38 -0.12 19.08
N PRO A 197 -5.70 -1.41 19.32
CA PRO A 197 -5.35 -2.48 18.37
C PRO A 197 -6.36 -2.46 17.22
N VAL A 198 -5.85 -2.37 15.97
CA VAL A 198 -6.62 -2.41 14.73
C VAL A 198 -6.27 -3.70 14.00
N ILE A 199 -7.25 -4.54 13.77
CA ILE A 199 -7.02 -5.92 13.31
C ILE A 199 -7.89 -6.18 12.07
N SER A 200 -7.32 -6.75 11.00
CA SER A 200 -8.09 -7.24 9.85
C SER A 200 -9.12 -8.29 10.29
N SER A 201 -10.32 -8.29 9.74
CA SER A 201 -11.35 -9.29 10.11
C SER A 201 -11.00 -10.70 9.60
N GLY A 202 -10.26 -10.77 8.49
CA GLY A 202 -9.84 -12.01 7.83
C GLY A 202 -10.30 -12.10 6.38
N ASN A 203 -9.66 -13.01 5.64
CA ASN A 203 -9.94 -13.23 4.22
C ASN A 203 -10.59 -14.62 3.96
N GLN A 204 -11.51 -14.99 4.83
CA GLN A 204 -12.26 -16.26 4.80
C GLN A 204 -13.79 -16.05 4.70
N GLY A 205 -14.21 -14.96 4.01
CA GLY A 205 -15.63 -14.57 3.96
C GLY A 205 -16.58 -15.61 3.36
N GLU A 206 -16.10 -16.51 2.50
CA GLU A 206 -16.88 -17.63 1.93
C GLU A 206 -16.82 -18.91 2.79
N SER A 207 -15.98 -18.91 3.82
CA SER A 207 -15.84 -20.04 4.75
C SER A 207 -16.87 -20.01 5.87
N PHE A 208 -16.83 -21.01 6.72
CA PHE A 208 -17.67 -21.14 7.92
C PHE A 208 -16.83 -21.65 9.10
N ALA A 209 -17.30 -21.40 10.30
CA ALA A 209 -16.75 -21.98 11.51
C ALA A 209 -17.17 -23.48 11.60
N THR A 210 -16.22 -24.33 12.00
CA THR A 210 -16.48 -25.78 12.18
C THR A 210 -17.03 -26.09 13.57
N GLU A 211 -16.86 -25.19 14.53
CA GLU A 211 -17.23 -25.35 15.93
C GLU A 211 -17.86 -24.07 16.48
N GLY A 212 -18.50 -24.18 17.67
CA GLY A 212 -19.11 -23.06 18.35
C GLY A 212 -20.57 -22.80 17.95
N ARG A 213 -21.15 -21.76 18.53
CA ARG A 213 -22.57 -21.40 18.36
C ARG A 213 -22.97 -21.17 16.90
N TYR A 214 -22.08 -20.65 16.08
CA TYR A 214 -22.32 -20.27 14.69
C TYR A 214 -21.67 -21.24 13.69
N ALA A 215 -21.44 -22.50 14.09
CA ALA A 215 -20.87 -23.52 13.20
C ALA A 215 -21.72 -23.72 11.93
N ASN A 216 -21.04 -23.97 10.80
CA ASN A 216 -21.65 -24.28 9.50
C ASN A 216 -22.51 -23.15 8.88
N LEU A 217 -22.34 -21.90 9.31
CA LEU A 217 -23.01 -20.74 8.70
C LEU A 217 -22.09 -20.08 7.68
N THR A 218 -22.21 -20.45 6.41
CA THR A 218 -21.41 -19.89 5.31
C THR A 218 -21.63 -18.37 5.19
N GLY A 219 -20.52 -17.62 5.08
CA GLY A 219 -20.56 -16.18 4.91
C GLY A 219 -20.79 -15.36 6.18
N TYR A 220 -20.81 -16.02 7.35
CA TYR A 220 -20.93 -15.41 8.66
C TYR A 220 -20.02 -16.09 9.68
N ALA A 221 -19.72 -15.40 10.78
CA ALA A 221 -18.96 -15.90 11.92
C ALA A 221 -17.62 -16.55 11.53
N ASN A 222 -16.92 -15.97 10.54
CA ASN A 222 -15.73 -16.55 9.94
C ASN A 222 -14.45 -15.71 10.11
N LEU A 223 -14.36 -14.97 11.24
CA LEU A 223 -13.17 -14.25 11.64
C LEU A 223 -11.97 -15.21 11.86
N THR A 224 -10.78 -14.80 11.42
CA THR A 224 -9.59 -15.66 11.36
C THR A 224 -8.67 -15.48 12.57
N GLY A 225 -8.95 -16.16 13.64
CA GLY A 225 -8.17 -16.17 14.88
C GLY A 225 -8.96 -15.74 16.11
N ASN A 226 -8.72 -16.41 17.26
CA ASN A 226 -9.42 -16.10 18.50
C ASN A 226 -9.07 -14.71 19.06
N PHE A 227 -7.89 -14.14 18.75
CA PHE A 227 -7.54 -12.78 19.15
C PHE A 227 -8.51 -11.73 18.57
N LYS A 228 -9.17 -12.02 17.44
CA LYS A 228 -10.23 -11.19 16.85
C LYS A 228 -11.55 -11.23 17.62
N MET A 229 -11.65 -12.12 18.62
CA MET A 229 -12.79 -12.19 19.54
C MET A 229 -12.65 -11.26 20.74
N ALA A 230 -11.52 -10.56 20.90
CA ALA A 230 -11.37 -9.52 21.90
C ALA A 230 -12.40 -8.40 21.68
N LYS A 231 -12.89 -7.76 22.77
CA LYS A 231 -13.94 -6.75 22.69
C LYS A 231 -13.45 -5.31 22.64
N ASN A 232 -12.17 -5.12 23.03
CA ASN A 232 -11.57 -3.78 23.05
C ASN A 232 -10.80 -3.43 21.76
N ILE A 233 -10.71 -4.33 20.81
CA ILE A 233 -10.08 -4.12 19.50
C ILE A 233 -11.00 -3.40 18.51
N ILE A 234 -10.46 -3.02 17.35
CA ILE A 234 -11.24 -2.65 16.16
C ILE A 234 -10.94 -3.68 15.08
N ALA A 235 -11.87 -4.57 14.81
CA ALA A 235 -11.80 -5.47 13.66
C ALA A 235 -12.31 -4.74 12.41
N VAL A 236 -11.57 -4.84 11.30
CA VAL A 236 -11.82 -4.09 10.08
C VAL A 236 -12.16 -5.04 8.93
N GLY A 237 -13.33 -4.85 8.33
CA GLY A 237 -13.75 -5.53 7.10
C GLY A 237 -13.35 -4.75 5.85
N ALA A 238 -13.42 -5.40 4.68
CA ALA A 238 -13.06 -4.81 3.42
C ALA A 238 -14.28 -4.48 2.55
N ILE A 239 -14.13 -3.44 1.72
CA ILE A 239 -15.00 -3.12 0.59
C ILE A 239 -14.17 -2.86 -0.68
N ASP A 240 -14.83 -2.95 -1.84
CA ASP A 240 -14.23 -2.58 -3.12
C ASP A 240 -14.48 -1.10 -3.47
N ASN A 241 -13.95 -0.63 -4.61
CA ASN A 241 -14.12 0.74 -5.10
C ASN A 241 -15.57 1.13 -5.44
N LYS A 242 -16.49 0.16 -5.48
CA LYS A 242 -17.93 0.35 -5.73
C LYS A 242 -18.78 0.21 -4.47
N GLU A 243 -18.12 0.17 -3.30
CA GLU A 243 -18.74 -0.06 -1.99
C GLU A 243 -19.39 -1.45 -1.85
N ASN A 244 -19.03 -2.44 -2.68
CA ASN A 244 -19.42 -3.81 -2.47
C ASN A 244 -18.50 -4.52 -1.48
N ILE A 245 -19.04 -5.49 -0.76
CA ILE A 245 -18.24 -6.32 0.14
C ILE A 245 -17.59 -7.44 -0.70
N PRO A 246 -16.24 -7.51 -0.79
CA PRO A 246 -15.58 -8.61 -1.48
C PRO A 246 -15.89 -9.95 -0.82
N ALA A 247 -16.06 -11.00 -1.62
CA ALA A 247 -16.45 -12.32 -1.15
C ALA A 247 -15.51 -12.87 -0.06
N GLN A 248 -14.22 -12.54 -0.14
CA GLN A 248 -13.22 -12.96 0.84
C GLN A 248 -13.30 -12.21 2.19
N SER A 249 -13.98 -11.05 2.28
CA SER A 249 -14.03 -10.29 3.54
C SER A 249 -14.77 -11.07 4.63
N SER A 250 -14.07 -11.45 5.69
CA SER A 250 -14.65 -12.15 6.84
C SER A 250 -15.68 -11.29 7.57
N ALA A 251 -16.76 -11.93 7.99
CA ALA A 251 -17.92 -11.32 8.64
C ALA A 251 -18.16 -11.89 10.04
N GLY A 252 -18.84 -11.12 10.88
CA GLY A 252 -19.33 -11.53 12.18
C GLY A 252 -20.57 -12.44 12.13
N PRO A 253 -21.17 -12.68 13.27
CA PRO A 253 -20.82 -12.21 14.60
C PRO A 253 -19.54 -12.86 15.17
N THR A 254 -19.05 -12.29 16.29
CA THR A 254 -18.10 -13.01 17.15
C THR A 254 -18.83 -14.19 17.81
N TYR A 255 -18.07 -15.04 18.51
CA TYR A 255 -18.58 -16.26 19.16
C TYR A 255 -19.79 -16.05 20.08
N ASP A 256 -19.88 -14.88 20.72
CA ASP A 256 -20.94 -14.50 21.68
C ASP A 256 -22.03 -13.60 21.07
N GLY A 257 -21.92 -13.24 19.78
CA GLY A 257 -22.93 -12.48 19.05
C GLY A 257 -22.63 -10.99 18.90
N ARG A 258 -21.44 -10.50 19.38
CA ARG A 258 -21.05 -9.10 19.19
C ARG A 258 -20.80 -8.75 17.73
N ILE A 259 -20.91 -7.46 17.43
CA ILE A 259 -20.63 -6.90 16.12
C ILE A 259 -19.13 -7.06 15.80
N ALA A 260 -18.83 -7.66 14.64
CA ALA A 260 -17.54 -7.68 13.98
C ALA A 260 -17.77 -7.95 12.48
N PRO A 261 -16.99 -7.36 11.55
CA PRO A 261 -16.08 -6.23 11.86
C PRO A 261 -16.85 -5.06 12.46
N GLN A 262 -16.17 -4.15 13.18
CA GLN A 262 -16.79 -2.94 13.70
C GLN A 262 -16.87 -1.85 12.64
N ILE A 263 -15.96 -1.82 11.68
CA ILE A 263 -15.91 -0.82 10.61
C ILE A 263 -15.33 -1.45 9.35
N THR A 264 -15.60 -0.86 8.20
CA THR A 264 -15.02 -1.28 6.92
C THR A 264 -14.21 -0.16 6.29
N ALA A 265 -13.21 -0.55 5.49
CA ALA A 265 -12.45 0.35 4.65
C ALA A 265 -12.12 -0.30 3.30
N LEU A 266 -11.54 0.47 2.38
CA LEU A 266 -11.13 -0.01 1.07
C LEU A 266 -10.10 -1.13 1.20
N GLY A 267 -10.39 -2.28 0.61
CA GLY A 267 -9.54 -3.46 0.61
C GLY A 267 -10.04 -4.48 -0.40
N PRO A 268 -10.02 -4.15 -1.70
CA PRO A 268 -10.62 -5.01 -2.74
C PRO A 268 -9.96 -6.38 -2.83
N ASN A 269 -8.72 -6.51 -2.38
CA ASN A 269 -7.98 -7.77 -2.37
C ASN A 269 -7.86 -8.41 -0.98
N GLY A 270 -8.21 -7.68 0.08
CA GLY A 270 -8.14 -8.23 1.43
C GLY A 270 -8.40 -7.21 2.54
N THR A 271 -8.69 -7.73 3.72
CA THR A 271 -8.97 -6.91 4.91
C THR A 271 -7.70 -6.30 5.54
N SER A 272 -6.51 -6.72 5.09
CA SER A 272 -5.21 -6.20 5.53
C SER A 272 -5.04 -4.72 5.22
N ASP A 273 -5.35 -4.33 3.98
CA ASP A 273 -5.25 -2.95 3.52
C ASP A 273 -6.28 -2.06 4.23
N ALA A 274 -7.49 -2.58 4.41
CA ALA A 274 -8.56 -1.91 5.14
C ALA A 274 -8.14 -1.59 6.59
N ALA A 275 -7.48 -2.54 7.27
CA ALA A 275 -6.95 -2.34 8.61
C ALA A 275 -5.84 -1.28 8.65
N ALA A 276 -4.94 -1.27 7.65
CA ALA A 276 -3.88 -0.28 7.52
C ALA A 276 -4.45 1.14 7.34
N ILE A 277 -5.52 1.31 6.52
CA ILE A 277 -6.21 2.58 6.32
C ILE A 277 -6.83 3.07 7.64
N VAL A 278 -7.51 2.21 8.39
CA VAL A 278 -8.07 2.56 9.70
C VAL A 278 -6.97 2.94 10.69
N THR A 279 -5.86 2.19 10.72
CA THR A 279 -4.69 2.47 11.58
C THR A 279 -4.10 3.85 11.29
N GLY A 280 -3.86 4.18 10.02
CA GLY A 280 -3.38 5.50 9.61
C GLY A 280 -4.34 6.62 10.00
N THR A 281 -5.66 6.41 9.83
CA THR A 281 -6.68 7.37 10.27
C THR A 281 -6.63 7.61 11.77
N ILE A 282 -6.52 6.55 12.58
CA ILE A 282 -6.42 6.67 14.04
C ILE A 282 -5.13 7.40 14.46
N ALA A 283 -4.01 7.16 13.79
CA ALA A 283 -2.78 7.89 14.06
C ALA A 283 -2.95 9.41 13.82
N VAL A 284 -3.65 9.81 12.76
CA VAL A 284 -3.99 11.24 12.54
C VAL A 284 -4.98 11.73 13.59
N MET A 285 -5.99 10.96 13.98
CA MET A 285 -6.92 11.31 15.06
C MET A 285 -6.19 11.54 16.39
N GLN A 286 -5.23 10.68 16.74
CA GLN A 286 -4.41 10.82 17.95
C GLN A 286 -3.59 12.11 17.93
N GLN A 287 -2.96 12.44 16.79
CA GLN A 287 -2.23 13.70 16.64
C GLN A 287 -3.17 14.91 16.83
N VAL A 288 -4.26 14.97 16.07
CA VAL A 288 -5.16 16.14 16.09
C VAL A 288 -5.78 16.35 17.48
N TYR A 289 -6.09 15.27 18.19
CA TYR A 289 -6.54 15.37 19.57
C TYR A 289 -5.42 15.89 20.49
N ALA A 290 -4.21 15.34 20.39
CA ALA A 290 -3.06 15.72 21.20
C ALA A 290 -2.68 17.20 21.01
N ASP A 291 -2.72 17.71 19.77
CA ASP A 291 -2.44 19.12 19.43
C ASP A 291 -3.37 20.09 20.18
N SER A 292 -4.60 19.66 20.54
CA SER A 292 -5.60 20.47 21.24
C SER A 292 -5.74 20.13 22.74
N ASN A 293 -5.01 19.11 23.24
CA ASN A 293 -5.16 18.59 24.60
C ASN A 293 -3.80 18.39 25.32
N ASN A 294 -2.88 19.37 25.21
CA ASN A 294 -1.57 19.37 25.88
C ASN A 294 -0.75 18.09 25.66
N ASN A 295 -0.73 17.58 24.42
CA ASN A 295 -0.10 16.32 24.01
C ASN A 295 -0.69 15.05 24.66
N ALA A 296 -1.83 15.14 25.36
CA ALA A 296 -2.53 13.94 25.82
C ALA A 296 -3.19 13.22 24.64
N LEU A 297 -3.07 11.90 24.60
CA LEU A 297 -3.72 11.09 23.56
C LEU A 297 -5.18 10.81 23.90
N PRO A 298 -6.07 10.64 22.89
CA PRO A 298 -7.45 10.29 23.14
C PRO A 298 -7.54 8.90 23.77
N PRO A 299 -8.45 8.70 24.75
CA PRO A 299 -8.77 7.34 25.18
C PRO A 299 -9.29 6.49 24.02
N ALA A 300 -9.01 5.19 24.06
CA ALA A 300 -9.45 4.24 23.03
C ALA A 300 -10.99 4.24 22.88
N SER A 301 -11.73 4.40 23.96
CA SER A 301 -13.20 4.54 23.94
C SER A 301 -13.65 5.81 23.19
N LEU A 302 -12.96 6.94 23.33
CA LEU A 302 -13.24 8.14 22.54
C LEU A 302 -12.94 7.92 21.06
N THR A 303 -11.79 7.33 20.76
CA THR A 303 -11.42 7.01 19.38
C THR A 303 -12.46 6.12 18.71
N LYS A 304 -12.95 5.07 19.40
CA LYS A 304 -14.00 4.18 18.90
C LYS A 304 -15.33 4.94 18.72
N ALA A 305 -15.77 5.70 19.73
CA ALA A 305 -17.03 6.45 19.66
C ALA A 305 -17.05 7.40 18.45
N VAL A 306 -15.97 8.16 18.22
CA VAL A 306 -15.85 9.08 17.08
C VAL A 306 -15.82 8.34 15.76
N LEU A 307 -14.98 7.29 15.67
CA LEU A 307 -14.80 6.51 14.43
C LEU A 307 -16.13 5.89 13.97
N TYR A 308 -16.87 5.27 14.90
CA TYR A 308 -18.15 4.61 14.60
C TYR A 308 -19.27 5.61 14.34
N ASN A 309 -19.29 6.74 15.07
CA ASN A 309 -20.30 7.79 14.88
C ASN A 309 -20.22 8.46 13.51
N THR A 310 -19.01 8.61 12.97
CA THR A 310 -18.76 9.31 11.72
C THR A 310 -18.72 8.40 10.51
N ALA A 311 -18.83 7.08 10.70
CA ALA A 311 -18.90 6.11 9.61
C ALA A 311 -20.11 6.39 8.70
N ASP A 312 -19.90 6.20 7.40
CA ASP A 312 -20.97 6.30 6.40
C ASP A 312 -21.74 4.98 6.32
N ASP A 313 -23.08 5.07 6.37
CA ASP A 313 -23.96 3.90 6.28
C ASP A 313 -23.94 3.35 4.85
N ILE A 314 -23.56 2.07 4.71
CA ILE A 314 -23.46 1.34 3.43
C ILE A 314 -24.04 -0.06 3.55
N TYR A 315 -24.23 -0.75 2.42
CA TYR A 315 -24.71 -2.12 2.31
C TYR A 315 -26.11 -2.31 2.87
N LYS A 316 -26.27 -2.47 4.18
CA LYS A 316 -27.57 -2.49 4.85
C LYS A 316 -27.74 -1.26 5.71
N ARG A 317 -28.96 -0.78 5.76
CA ARG A 317 -29.29 0.40 6.56
C ARG A 317 -28.97 0.17 8.02
N ARG A 318 -28.17 1.08 8.62
CA ARG A 318 -27.70 1.03 9.99
C ARG A 318 -26.56 0.00 10.19
N ILE A 319 -26.50 -0.63 11.36
CA ILE A 319 -25.48 -1.62 11.68
C ILE A 319 -25.77 -3.00 11.08
N ASP A 320 -24.74 -3.76 10.72
CA ASP A 320 -24.84 -5.15 10.28
C ASP A 320 -23.54 -5.95 10.58
N TYR A 321 -23.58 -7.29 10.39
CA TYR A 321 -22.42 -8.17 10.66
C TYR A 321 -21.35 -8.18 9.57
N LYS A 322 -21.50 -7.45 8.48
CA LYS A 322 -20.53 -7.39 7.38
C LYS A 322 -19.79 -6.06 7.32
N THR A 323 -20.47 -4.96 7.65
CA THR A 323 -19.92 -3.61 7.61
C THR A 323 -19.80 -2.96 8.98
N GLY A 324 -20.36 -3.58 10.03
CA GLY A 324 -20.34 -3.04 11.39
C GLY A 324 -21.14 -1.75 11.51
N TYR A 325 -20.48 -0.68 11.96
CA TYR A 325 -21.05 0.67 12.03
C TYR A 325 -21.00 1.42 10.69
N GLY A 326 -20.39 0.83 9.64
CA GLY A 326 -20.35 1.38 8.29
C GLY A 326 -18.95 1.55 7.71
N LEU A 327 -18.85 2.39 6.69
CA LEU A 327 -17.63 2.72 5.97
C LEU A 327 -16.88 3.84 6.68
N LEU A 328 -15.59 3.65 6.86
CA LEU A 328 -14.67 4.66 7.40
C LEU A 328 -14.79 5.99 6.64
N ASN A 329 -14.93 7.07 7.39
CA ASN A 329 -14.85 8.45 6.90
C ASN A 329 -13.81 9.23 7.72
N SER A 330 -12.56 9.21 7.24
CA SER A 330 -11.42 9.80 7.96
C SER A 330 -11.57 11.31 8.14
N TYR A 331 -12.07 12.01 7.10
CA TYR A 331 -12.29 13.45 7.19
C TYR A 331 -13.32 13.80 8.25
N ALA A 332 -14.45 13.10 8.28
CA ALA A 332 -15.50 13.34 9.28
C ALA A 332 -15.02 13.02 10.69
N ALA A 333 -14.26 11.93 10.89
CA ALA A 333 -13.72 11.55 12.20
C ALA A 333 -12.74 12.60 12.75
N ILE A 334 -11.79 13.06 11.93
CA ILE A 334 -10.80 14.06 12.31
C ILE A 334 -11.48 15.42 12.58
N LYS A 335 -12.43 15.81 11.72
CA LYS A 335 -13.20 17.04 11.89
C LYS A 335 -14.07 17.03 13.16
N ALA A 336 -14.65 15.88 13.52
CA ALA A 336 -15.43 15.73 14.75
C ALA A 336 -14.57 15.98 16.00
N LEU A 337 -13.31 15.52 16.00
CA LEU A 337 -12.36 15.81 17.08
C LEU A 337 -12.01 17.30 17.14
N GLN A 338 -11.72 17.95 16.02
CA GLN A 338 -11.44 19.39 15.97
C GLN A 338 -12.64 20.23 16.47
N GLN A 339 -13.84 19.83 16.10
CA GLN A 339 -15.09 20.50 16.49
C GLN A 339 -15.56 20.14 17.90
N LYS A 340 -14.81 19.27 18.60
CA LYS A 340 -15.18 18.78 19.95
C LYS A 340 -16.60 18.21 20.01
N LYS A 341 -16.99 17.44 18.96
CA LYS A 341 -18.30 16.77 18.89
C LYS A 341 -18.29 15.46 19.71
N TYR A 342 -17.82 15.54 20.92
CA TYR A 342 -17.71 14.43 21.86
C TYR A 342 -17.86 14.91 23.31
N ASP A 343 -18.08 13.98 24.21
CA ASP A 343 -18.10 14.17 25.67
C ASP A 343 -17.79 12.83 26.35
N GLY A 344 -17.76 12.79 27.64
CA GLY A 344 -17.54 11.56 28.39
C GLY A 344 -17.66 11.74 29.88
N GLY A 345 -17.59 10.64 30.57
CA GLY A 345 -17.70 10.62 32.02
C GLY A 345 -17.21 9.31 32.62
N THR A 346 -17.54 9.12 33.88
CA THR A 346 -17.24 7.90 34.65
C THR A 346 -18.49 7.49 35.42
N LEU A 347 -18.85 6.23 35.34
CA LEU A 347 -20.04 5.68 36.02
C LEU A 347 -19.67 4.49 36.90
N SER A 348 -20.36 4.40 38.02
CA SER A 348 -20.43 3.20 38.88
C SER A 348 -21.80 2.54 38.73
N GLN A 349 -21.97 1.39 39.36
CA GLN A 349 -23.23 0.66 39.38
C GLN A 349 -24.42 1.56 39.69
N GLY A 350 -25.44 1.57 38.86
CA GLY A 350 -26.70 2.29 39.00
C GLY A 350 -26.64 3.82 38.83
N GLN A 351 -25.46 4.39 38.55
CA GLN A 351 -25.32 5.82 38.24
C GLN A 351 -25.76 6.13 36.81
N GLU A 352 -26.21 7.36 36.60
CA GLU A 352 -26.57 7.91 35.30
C GLU A 352 -25.76 9.19 35.01
N TRP A 353 -25.46 9.41 33.75
CA TRP A 353 -24.86 10.63 33.21
C TRP A 353 -25.73 11.13 32.06
N THR A 354 -25.92 12.44 31.96
CA THR A 354 -26.79 13.05 30.95
C THR A 354 -26.12 14.22 30.24
N LYS A 355 -26.46 14.38 28.94
CA LYS A 355 -26.07 15.51 28.09
C LYS A 355 -27.23 15.92 27.20
N ILE A 356 -27.47 17.24 27.08
CA ILE A 356 -28.44 17.78 26.12
C ILE A 356 -27.75 18.14 24.81
N ILE A 357 -28.33 17.72 23.70
CA ILE A 357 -27.94 18.07 22.33
C ILE A 357 -29.09 18.86 21.71
N SER A 358 -28.81 20.10 21.26
CA SER A 358 -29.78 20.90 20.53
C SER A 358 -29.72 20.58 19.05
N VAL A 359 -30.86 20.14 18.50
CA VAL A 359 -31.02 19.79 17.09
C VAL A 359 -31.67 20.97 16.35
N PRO A 360 -31.02 21.53 15.32
CA PRO A 360 -31.55 22.67 14.57
C PRO A 360 -32.67 22.25 13.63
N LEU A 361 -33.39 23.26 13.13
CA LEU A 361 -34.32 23.07 12.01
C LEU A 361 -33.57 22.52 10.78
N ASN A 362 -34.21 21.64 9.99
CA ASN A 362 -33.65 21.01 8.80
C ASN A 362 -32.50 20.01 9.09
N ALA A 363 -32.41 19.45 10.29
CA ALA A 363 -31.53 18.34 10.52
C ALA A 363 -31.92 17.12 9.67
N ALA A 364 -30.95 16.57 8.95
CA ALA A 364 -31.12 15.35 8.15
C ALA A 364 -31.04 14.11 9.03
N GLN A 365 -30.10 14.12 10.00
CA GLN A 365 -29.87 13.00 10.90
C GLN A 365 -29.20 13.48 12.17
N LEU A 366 -29.59 12.91 13.33
CA LEU A 366 -28.85 12.94 14.58
C LEU A 366 -28.23 11.55 14.79
N LYS A 367 -26.92 11.47 14.97
CA LYS A 367 -26.20 10.25 15.38
C LYS A 367 -25.57 10.45 16.75
N VAL A 368 -25.71 9.48 17.63
CA VAL A 368 -25.04 9.40 18.93
C VAL A 368 -24.44 8.01 19.07
N THR A 369 -23.13 7.94 19.26
CA THR A 369 -22.42 6.69 19.52
C THR A 369 -21.66 6.80 20.81
N PHE A 370 -21.76 5.80 21.62
CA PHE A 370 -21.08 5.74 22.89
C PHE A 370 -20.20 4.47 22.93
N ALA A 371 -19.07 4.54 23.66
CA ALA A 371 -18.17 3.42 23.82
C ALA A 371 -17.38 3.47 25.13
N TRP A 372 -16.99 2.30 25.60
CA TRP A 372 -16.10 2.13 26.74
C TRP A 372 -15.04 1.06 26.51
N THR A 373 -14.01 1.03 27.34
CA THR A 373 -13.01 -0.04 27.38
C THR A 373 -13.34 -0.91 28.60
N ASP A 374 -13.60 -2.19 28.35
CA ASP A 374 -14.01 -3.12 29.40
C ASP A 374 -12.85 -4.00 29.87
N THR A 375 -12.95 -4.56 31.08
CA THR A 375 -11.95 -5.49 31.64
C THR A 375 -11.95 -6.81 30.86
N ALA A 376 -10.80 -7.52 30.79
CA ALA A 376 -10.73 -8.83 30.16
C ALA A 376 -11.65 -9.84 30.86
N ALA A 377 -12.38 -10.65 30.10
CA ALA A 377 -13.11 -11.80 30.61
C ALA A 377 -12.18 -12.99 30.87
N LEU A 378 -12.68 -14.04 31.48
CA LEU A 378 -11.98 -15.29 31.61
C LEU A 378 -11.92 -16.00 30.24
N VAL A 379 -10.85 -16.76 30.01
CA VAL A 379 -10.72 -17.61 28.82
C VAL A 379 -11.94 -18.54 28.71
N ASN A 380 -12.40 -18.70 27.48
CA ASN A 380 -13.55 -19.54 27.13
C ASN A 380 -14.88 -19.16 27.83
N ASN A 381 -15.00 -17.89 28.24
CA ASN A 381 -16.25 -17.37 28.79
C ASN A 381 -17.33 -17.28 27.71
N ASN A 382 -18.57 -17.62 28.04
CA ASN A 382 -19.70 -17.62 27.11
C ASN A 382 -20.07 -16.19 26.61
N LYS A 383 -19.73 -15.17 27.38
CA LYS A 383 -19.97 -13.76 27.06
C LYS A 383 -18.71 -12.97 27.43
N ALA A 384 -18.18 -12.19 26.50
CA ALA A 384 -16.93 -11.44 26.74
C ALA A 384 -17.12 -10.19 27.60
N ILE A 385 -18.28 -9.52 27.52
CA ILE A 385 -18.56 -8.31 28.29
C ILE A 385 -18.65 -8.62 29.80
N ILE A 386 -17.98 -7.81 30.60
CA ILE A 386 -17.94 -7.91 32.07
C ILE A 386 -18.69 -6.77 32.70
N ASN A 387 -18.53 -5.55 32.19
CA ASN A 387 -19.27 -4.36 32.63
C ASN A 387 -20.17 -3.88 31.49
N ASP A 388 -21.42 -3.63 31.81
CA ASP A 388 -22.50 -3.25 30.90
C ASP A 388 -23.00 -1.83 31.20
N LEU A 389 -22.84 -0.95 30.25
CA LEU A 389 -23.38 0.41 30.26
C LEU A 389 -24.38 0.53 29.11
N ASP A 390 -25.48 1.24 29.36
CA ASP A 390 -26.57 1.42 28.40
C ASP A 390 -26.70 2.87 27.93
N LEU A 391 -27.00 3.06 26.64
CA LEU A 391 -27.31 4.35 26.00
C LEU A 391 -28.79 4.51 25.74
N GLU A 392 -29.31 5.70 26.00
CA GLU A 392 -30.66 6.14 25.61
C GLU A 392 -30.62 7.57 25.10
N VAL A 393 -31.41 7.88 24.08
CA VAL A 393 -31.63 9.26 23.62
C VAL A 393 -33.12 9.57 23.69
N SER A 394 -33.51 10.62 24.40
CA SER A 394 -34.91 11.01 24.56
C SER A 394 -35.15 12.44 24.06
N GLU A 395 -36.26 12.65 23.38
CA GLU A 395 -36.72 13.95 22.93
C GLU A 395 -37.36 14.73 24.11
N LEU A 396 -37.00 15.99 24.28
CA LEU A 396 -37.48 16.81 25.36
C LEU A 396 -38.59 17.80 24.89
N PRO A 397 -39.58 18.20 25.78
CA PRO A 397 -39.67 17.85 27.19
C PRO A 397 -40.29 16.47 27.46
N VAL A 398 -41.16 15.98 26.62
CA VAL A 398 -41.80 14.66 26.71
C VAL A 398 -41.99 14.15 25.30
N GLY A 399 -41.08 13.28 24.85
CA GLY A 399 -41.10 12.75 23.49
C GLY A 399 -40.68 11.29 23.44
N MET A 400 -40.32 10.88 22.22
CA MET A 400 -39.93 9.51 21.94
C MET A 400 -38.58 9.16 22.57
N ILE A 401 -38.48 7.94 23.11
CA ILE A 401 -37.21 7.36 23.60
C ILE A 401 -36.64 6.48 22.49
N TYR A 402 -35.36 6.69 22.16
CA TYR A 402 -34.63 5.98 21.16
C TYR A 402 -33.54 5.13 21.83
N GLN A 403 -33.78 3.81 21.82
CA GLN A 403 -32.79 2.81 22.24
C GLN A 403 -31.74 2.55 21.14
N PRO A 404 -30.58 1.99 21.43
CA PRO A 404 -29.59 1.65 20.44
C PRO A 404 -30.10 0.60 19.42
N TRP A 405 -29.41 0.55 18.28
CA TRP A 405 -29.63 -0.49 17.29
C TRP A 405 -28.91 -1.78 17.69
N VAL A 406 -29.64 -2.90 17.70
CA VAL A 406 -29.12 -4.23 18.09
C VAL A 406 -29.48 -5.27 17.04
N LEU A 407 -28.49 -6.10 16.69
CA LEU A 407 -28.64 -7.17 15.71
C LEU A 407 -29.26 -8.44 16.31
N ASN A 408 -29.86 -9.26 15.43
CA ASN A 408 -30.32 -10.59 15.81
C ASN A 408 -29.12 -11.54 15.92
N THR A 409 -28.97 -12.21 17.06
CA THR A 409 -27.86 -13.11 17.36
C THR A 409 -28.21 -14.60 17.21
N SER A 410 -29.39 -14.94 16.69
CA SER A 410 -29.78 -16.33 16.47
C SER A 410 -28.91 -17.00 15.40
N ALA A 411 -28.50 -18.24 15.65
CA ALA A 411 -27.56 -18.97 14.79
C ALA A 411 -28.24 -19.47 13.51
N SER A 412 -28.68 -18.56 12.66
CA SER A 412 -29.13 -18.84 11.29
C SER A 412 -28.78 -17.68 10.36
N ILE A 413 -28.52 -17.99 9.09
CA ILE A 413 -28.20 -16.99 8.06
C ILE A 413 -29.32 -15.94 7.94
N ASP A 414 -30.58 -16.37 7.93
CA ASP A 414 -31.72 -15.46 7.83
C ASP A 414 -31.81 -14.50 9.02
N SER A 415 -31.54 -14.98 10.23
CA SER A 415 -31.55 -14.13 11.44
C SER A 415 -30.40 -13.14 11.45
N LEU A 416 -29.18 -13.58 11.09
CA LEU A 416 -28.00 -12.72 11.02
C LEU A 416 -28.09 -11.70 9.87
N ALA A 417 -28.91 -11.99 8.86
CA ALA A 417 -29.15 -11.10 7.73
C ALA A 417 -30.25 -10.02 8.00
N GLN A 418 -30.98 -10.09 9.11
CA GLN A 418 -32.03 -9.14 9.44
C GLN A 418 -31.51 -7.74 9.72
N LEU A 419 -32.34 -6.74 9.49
CA LEU A 419 -32.07 -5.36 9.91
C LEU A 419 -32.08 -5.27 11.46
N PRO A 420 -31.27 -4.37 12.05
CA PRO A 420 -31.24 -4.19 13.48
C PRO A 420 -32.56 -3.65 14.01
N THR A 421 -32.83 -3.93 15.26
CA THR A 421 -34.01 -3.42 15.98
C THR A 421 -33.56 -2.56 17.16
N ARG A 422 -34.42 -1.62 17.59
CA ARG A 422 -34.17 -0.80 18.79
C ARG A 422 -34.48 -1.59 20.04
N LYS A 423 -33.46 -1.78 20.85
CA LYS A 423 -33.57 -2.38 22.18
C LYS A 423 -32.29 -2.16 22.97
N ARG A 424 -32.29 -2.49 24.25
CA ARG A 424 -31.09 -2.51 25.06
C ARG A 424 -30.02 -3.43 24.45
N ASP A 425 -28.79 -2.95 24.36
CA ASP A 425 -27.64 -3.76 23.96
C ASP A 425 -26.88 -4.23 25.21
N SER A 426 -26.72 -5.50 25.39
CA SER A 426 -26.00 -6.09 26.52
C SER A 426 -24.81 -6.93 26.09
N LEU A 427 -24.35 -6.76 24.83
CA LEU A 427 -23.30 -7.56 24.24
C LEU A 427 -22.07 -6.74 23.81
N ASN A 428 -22.29 -5.56 23.22
CA ASN A 428 -21.24 -4.76 22.62
C ASN A 428 -20.68 -3.74 23.61
N THR A 429 -19.40 -3.36 23.43
CA THR A 429 -18.75 -2.27 24.21
C THR A 429 -18.88 -0.92 23.51
N ALA A 430 -19.74 -0.82 22.52
CA ALA A 430 -20.15 0.41 21.87
C ALA A 430 -21.59 0.29 21.41
N GLU A 431 -22.37 1.36 21.59
CA GLU A 431 -23.76 1.43 21.21
C GLU A 431 -24.05 2.63 20.33
N HIS A 432 -25.03 2.51 19.45
CA HIS A 432 -25.32 3.51 18.43
C HIS A 432 -26.80 3.80 18.30
N VAL A 433 -27.14 5.09 18.40
CA VAL A 433 -28.48 5.63 18.12
C VAL A 433 -28.38 6.56 16.92
N SER A 434 -29.17 6.33 15.88
CA SER A 434 -29.34 7.26 14.77
C SER A 434 -30.83 7.60 14.61
N ILE A 435 -31.15 8.88 14.51
CA ILE A 435 -32.50 9.39 14.30
C ILE A 435 -32.53 10.13 12.98
N GLU A 436 -33.35 9.66 12.05
CA GLU A 436 -33.51 10.28 10.74
C GLU A 436 -34.59 11.35 10.80
N LEU A 437 -34.34 12.47 10.12
CA LEU A 437 -35.20 13.64 10.09
C LEU A 437 -35.72 14.02 11.51
N PRO A 438 -34.80 14.19 12.48
CA PRO A 438 -35.20 14.51 13.84
C PRO A 438 -35.92 15.85 13.87
N ALA A 439 -36.94 15.99 14.73
CA ALA A 439 -37.58 17.27 14.97
C ALA A 439 -36.57 18.28 15.57
N ALA A 440 -36.71 19.54 15.23
CA ALA A 440 -35.92 20.58 15.89
C ALA A 440 -36.29 20.66 17.39
N GLY A 441 -35.30 20.69 18.26
CA GLY A 441 -35.51 20.70 19.71
C GLY A 441 -34.29 20.15 20.45
N ASN A 442 -34.52 19.89 21.74
CA ASN A 442 -33.47 19.33 22.59
C ASN A 442 -33.66 17.82 22.74
N TYR A 443 -32.56 17.11 22.65
CA TYR A 443 -32.46 15.67 22.87
C TYR A 443 -31.54 15.41 24.05
N GLN A 444 -32.00 14.61 25.00
CA GLN A 444 -31.19 14.20 26.15
C GLN A 444 -30.56 12.85 25.84
N VAL A 445 -29.24 12.79 25.88
CA VAL A 445 -28.46 11.56 25.87
C VAL A 445 -28.27 11.13 27.31
N THR A 446 -28.65 9.91 27.63
CA THR A 446 -28.48 9.29 28.95
C THR A 446 -27.58 8.07 28.81
N VAL A 447 -26.54 7.97 29.63
CA VAL A 447 -25.70 6.79 29.80
C VAL A 447 -25.86 6.27 31.22
N LYS A 448 -26.14 4.99 31.39
CA LYS A 448 -26.43 4.33 32.66
C LYS A 448 -25.44 3.18 32.92
N GLY A 449 -24.94 3.11 34.16
CA GLY A 449 -24.16 1.97 34.64
C GLY A 449 -25.09 0.84 35.12
N THR A 450 -25.42 -0.09 34.19
CA THR A 450 -26.45 -1.11 34.47
C THR A 450 -25.88 -2.33 35.17
N ASP A 451 -24.71 -2.80 34.74
CA ASP A 451 -23.99 -3.90 35.40
C ASP A 451 -22.50 -3.56 35.44
N VAL A 452 -22.07 -2.87 36.50
CA VAL A 452 -20.70 -2.37 36.66
C VAL A 452 -20.08 -3.04 37.87
N SER A 453 -19.31 -4.10 37.62
CA SER A 453 -18.59 -4.88 38.62
C SER A 453 -17.28 -4.20 39.07
N THR A 454 -16.72 -3.29 38.26
CA THR A 454 -15.60 -2.45 38.64
C THR A 454 -16.06 -1.26 39.46
N ARG A 455 -15.14 -0.66 40.28
CA ARG A 455 -15.50 0.51 41.14
C ARG A 455 -16.09 1.65 40.31
N SER A 456 -15.53 1.91 39.17
CA SER A 456 -16.02 2.91 38.20
C SER A 456 -15.46 2.60 36.80
N LEU A 457 -16.20 2.99 35.77
CA LEU A 457 -15.89 2.76 34.37
C LEU A 457 -15.98 4.06 33.58
N ALA A 458 -14.90 4.44 32.91
CA ALA A 458 -14.87 5.58 32.02
C ALA A 458 -15.48 5.24 30.66
N PHE A 459 -16.26 6.16 30.12
CA PHE A 459 -16.89 6.07 28.82
C PHE A 459 -16.79 7.39 28.07
N HIS A 460 -17.00 7.34 26.74
CA HIS A 460 -17.05 8.51 25.85
C HIS A 460 -18.23 8.39 24.89
N ILE A 461 -18.82 9.54 24.57
CA ILE A 461 -19.81 9.67 23.51
C ILE A 461 -19.25 10.52 22.37
N ALA A 462 -19.67 10.24 21.15
CA ALA A 462 -19.55 11.12 20.00
C ALA A 462 -20.94 11.39 19.43
N TYR A 463 -21.17 12.59 18.91
CA TYR A 463 -22.45 12.95 18.31
C TYR A 463 -22.25 13.80 17.06
N ASN A 464 -23.14 13.63 16.08
CA ASN A 464 -23.15 14.42 14.85
C ASN A 464 -24.59 14.75 14.43
N ILE A 465 -24.75 15.95 13.87
CA ILE A 465 -25.99 16.38 13.25
C ILE A 465 -25.69 16.75 11.81
N ASP A 466 -26.24 16.02 10.88
CA ASP A 466 -26.19 16.35 9.46
C ASP A 466 -27.40 17.21 9.06
N THR A 467 -27.19 18.16 8.16
CA THR A 467 -28.22 19.12 7.74
C THR A 467 -28.70 18.80 6.32
N LEU A 468 -29.99 18.88 6.06
CA LEU A 468 -30.61 18.69 4.75
C LEU A 468 -30.19 19.76 3.77
N ASN A 469 -30.25 19.39 2.49
CA ASN A 469 -29.97 20.26 1.35
C ASN A 469 -28.56 20.88 1.41
N THR A 470 -27.60 20.07 1.83
CA THR A 470 -26.19 20.42 1.79
C THR A 470 -25.46 19.65 0.70
N PHE A 471 -24.47 20.30 0.11
CA PHE A 471 -23.59 19.69 -0.89
C PHE A 471 -22.18 20.28 -0.75
N THR A 472 -21.17 19.43 -0.78
CA THR A 472 -19.76 19.86 -0.75
C THR A 472 -18.91 18.86 -1.51
N PHE A 473 -18.13 19.33 -2.50
CA PHE A 473 -17.12 18.52 -3.16
C PHE A 473 -16.04 18.12 -2.16
N THR A 474 -15.63 16.86 -2.19
CA THR A 474 -14.57 16.30 -1.32
C THR A 474 -13.35 15.81 -2.10
N SER A 475 -13.47 15.66 -3.44
CA SER A 475 -12.37 15.34 -4.35
C SER A 475 -12.75 15.68 -5.80
N PRO A 476 -11.80 16.17 -6.64
CA PRO A 476 -10.44 16.59 -6.26
C PRO A 476 -10.41 17.94 -5.54
N LEU A 477 -9.46 18.11 -4.65
CA LEU A 477 -9.24 19.37 -3.91
C LEU A 477 -7.80 19.91 -4.07
N HIS A 478 -6.88 19.10 -4.57
CA HIS A 478 -5.46 19.42 -4.69
C HIS A 478 -4.90 18.91 -6.03
N ALA A 479 -3.78 19.50 -6.51
CA ALA A 479 -3.14 19.12 -7.76
C ALA A 479 -2.78 17.62 -7.81
N SER A 480 -2.31 17.06 -6.70
CA SER A 480 -1.96 15.64 -6.61
C SER A 480 -3.14 14.68 -6.78
N ASP A 481 -4.38 15.14 -6.60
CA ASP A 481 -5.58 14.32 -6.82
C ASP A 481 -5.89 14.11 -8.31
N VAL A 482 -5.39 14.99 -9.20
CA VAL A 482 -5.71 14.99 -10.64
C VAL A 482 -4.49 14.72 -11.51
N ASN A 483 -3.41 14.38 -10.88
CA ASN A 483 -2.10 14.25 -11.47
C ASN A 483 -1.88 12.91 -12.13
N ARG A 484 -2.41 12.69 -13.32
CA ARG A 484 -2.44 11.36 -13.94
C ARG A 484 -2.11 11.41 -15.41
N SER A 485 -1.76 10.27 -15.98
CA SER A 485 -1.58 10.07 -17.39
C SER A 485 -2.87 10.32 -18.15
N GLU A 486 -2.74 10.66 -19.41
CA GLU A 486 -3.85 10.90 -20.32
C GLU A 486 -4.85 9.74 -20.33
N ASN A 487 -6.14 10.05 -20.39
CA ASN A 487 -7.25 9.10 -20.46
C ASN A 487 -7.53 8.27 -19.19
N GLU A 488 -6.92 8.56 -18.07
CA GLU A 488 -7.31 7.94 -16.80
C GLU A 488 -8.65 8.46 -16.29
N ASN A 489 -9.38 7.58 -15.62
CA ASN A 489 -10.62 7.95 -14.94
C ASN A 489 -10.29 8.44 -13.53
N LEU A 490 -10.80 9.62 -13.17
CA LEU A 490 -10.80 10.15 -11.83
C LEU A 490 -12.20 10.08 -11.24
N THR A 491 -12.30 9.72 -9.96
CA THR A 491 -13.59 9.78 -9.27
C THR A 491 -13.79 11.14 -8.63
N ILE A 492 -14.75 11.93 -9.14
CA ILE A 492 -15.24 13.13 -8.45
C ILE A 492 -16.09 12.68 -7.28
N ARG A 493 -15.85 13.22 -6.08
CA ARG A 493 -16.58 12.84 -4.85
C ARG A 493 -17.16 14.06 -4.16
N TRP A 494 -18.31 13.85 -3.50
CA TRP A 494 -18.97 14.87 -2.70
C TRP A 494 -19.68 14.28 -1.50
N LYS A 495 -19.94 15.13 -0.53
CA LYS A 495 -20.85 14.85 0.59
C LYS A 495 -22.15 15.59 0.35
N THR A 496 -23.28 14.94 0.56
CA THR A 496 -24.62 15.53 0.44
C THR A 496 -25.58 14.85 1.40
N PHE A 497 -26.57 15.62 1.85
CA PHE A 497 -27.72 15.12 2.60
C PHE A 497 -28.99 15.68 1.98
N VAL A 498 -29.83 14.82 1.46
CA VAL A 498 -31.10 15.16 0.81
C VAL A 498 -32.21 14.29 1.36
N ALA A 499 -33.41 14.83 1.50
CA ALA A 499 -34.57 14.08 1.98
C ALA A 499 -35.10 13.10 0.93
N ASP A 500 -35.07 13.49 -0.35
CA ASP A 500 -35.47 12.65 -1.48
C ASP A 500 -34.25 12.00 -2.12
N THR A 501 -34.15 10.67 -2.05
CA THR A 501 -33.08 9.88 -2.67
C THR A 501 -33.04 9.94 -4.21
N ASN A 502 -34.12 10.41 -4.85
CA ASN A 502 -34.18 10.62 -6.30
C ASN A 502 -33.69 12.01 -6.72
N GLN A 503 -33.33 12.87 -5.79
CA GLN A 503 -32.86 14.21 -6.09
C GLN A 503 -31.62 14.19 -6.96
N THR A 504 -31.64 15.01 -8.02
CA THR A 504 -30.58 15.09 -9.03
C THR A 504 -29.95 16.48 -9.10
N GLY A 505 -28.79 16.55 -9.74
CA GLY A 505 -28.13 17.79 -10.08
C GLY A 505 -27.42 17.69 -11.42
N ASN A 506 -27.08 18.84 -12.02
CA ASN A 506 -26.27 18.94 -13.22
C ASN A 506 -24.83 19.22 -12.85
N LEU A 507 -23.93 18.36 -13.30
CA LEU A 507 -22.50 18.44 -13.02
C LEU A 507 -21.75 19.06 -14.18
N TYR A 508 -20.97 20.10 -13.92
CA TYR A 508 -20.16 20.81 -14.90
C TYR A 508 -18.69 20.85 -14.51
N ILE A 509 -17.83 21.07 -15.52
CA ILE A 509 -16.40 21.40 -15.34
C ILE A 509 -16.09 22.73 -16.05
N SER A 510 -15.19 23.49 -15.43
CA SER A 510 -14.52 24.63 -16.05
C SER A 510 -13.03 24.32 -16.13
N TYR A 511 -12.40 24.71 -17.26
CA TYR A 511 -10.95 24.65 -17.45
C TYR A 511 -10.26 26.02 -17.41
N ASN A 512 -11.00 27.07 -17.08
CA ASN A 512 -10.56 28.47 -17.10
C ASN A 512 -11.07 29.23 -15.87
N ASN A 513 -10.99 28.58 -14.71
CA ASN A 513 -11.30 29.15 -13.39
C ASN A 513 -12.74 29.72 -13.31
N GLY A 514 -13.73 28.95 -13.82
CA GLY A 514 -15.13 29.30 -13.72
C GLY A 514 -15.67 30.28 -14.78
N THR A 515 -14.83 30.71 -15.76
CA THR A 515 -15.26 31.63 -16.79
C THR A 515 -16.25 30.99 -17.80
N THR A 516 -15.99 29.75 -18.18
CA THR A 516 -16.90 28.94 -19.02
C THR A 516 -17.11 27.57 -18.43
N TRP A 517 -18.27 26.97 -18.69
CA TRP A 517 -18.68 25.70 -18.11
C TRP A 517 -19.05 24.68 -19.18
N LEU A 518 -18.54 23.47 -19.07
CA LEU A 518 -18.88 22.33 -19.89
C LEU A 518 -19.72 21.35 -19.06
N LEU A 519 -20.89 20.98 -19.57
CA LEU A 519 -21.73 19.96 -18.93
C LEU A 519 -21.04 18.59 -19.01
N LEU A 520 -20.82 17.96 -17.87
CA LEU A 520 -20.30 16.59 -17.76
C LEU A 520 -21.42 15.57 -17.66
N LYS A 521 -22.44 15.86 -16.84
CA LYS A 521 -23.56 14.96 -16.61
C LYS A 521 -24.81 15.75 -16.25
N GLU A 522 -25.88 15.51 -16.97
CA GLU A 522 -27.22 16.00 -16.69
C GLU A 522 -27.95 15.04 -15.73
N SER A 523 -28.75 15.60 -14.84
CA SER A 523 -29.66 14.87 -13.94
C SER A 523 -29.01 13.71 -13.16
N HIS A 524 -27.79 13.93 -12.68
CA HIS A 524 -27.06 12.93 -11.90
C HIS A 524 -27.64 12.81 -10.49
N LYS A 525 -27.92 11.57 -10.03
CA LYS A 525 -28.42 11.32 -8.66
C LYS A 525 -27.41 11.75 -7.61
N LEU A 526 -27.78 12.66 -6.73
CA LEU A 526 -26.88 13.21 -5.71
C LEU A 526 -26.47 12.15 -4.68
N ILE A 527 -27.35 11.20 -4.38
CA ILE A 527 -27.11 10.14 -3.38
C ILE A 527 -25.96 9.18 -3.76
N THR A 528 -25.56 9.14 -5.05
CA THR A 528 -24.41 8.32 -5.48
C THR A 528 -23.08 8.80 -4.90
N LYS A 529 -23.03 10.08 -4.45
CA LYS A 529 -21.87 10.76 -3.85
C LYS A 529 -20.59 10.74 -4.68
N GLN A 530 -20.67 10.26 -5.94
CA GLN A 530 -19.52 10.16 -6.84
C GLN A 530 -19.91 10.19 -8.31
N TYR A 531 -18.95 10.57 -9.17
CA TYR A 531 -19.05 10.50 -10.63
C TYR A 531 -17.68 10.16 -11.21
N GLN A 532 -17.63 9.19 -12.15
CA GLN A 532 -16.42 8.85 -12.89
C GLN A 532 -16.19 9.86 -14.01
N TRP A 533 -15.10 10.59 -13.96
CA TRP A 533 -14.72 11.58 -14.94
C TRP A 533 -13.46 11.15 -15.68
N GLN A 534 -13.52 11.10 -17.01
CA GLN A 534 -12.36 10.87 -17.84
C GLN A 534 -11.59 12.18 -18.00
N ILE A 535 -10.35 12.20 -17.52
CA ILE A 535 -9.48 13.37 -17.59
C ILE A 535 -9.12 13.60 -19.07
N LYS A 536 -9.35 14.83 -19.56
CA LYS A 536 -8.89 15.23 -20.89
C LYS A 536 -7.43 15.64 -20.82
N ASP A 537 -6.71 15.38 -21.92
CA ASP A 537 -5.34 15.86 -22.10
C ASP A 537 -5.32 17.39 -22.18
N THR A 538 -5.13 18.01 -21.04
CA THR A 538 -4.98 19.46 -20.91
C THR A 538 -4.20 19.81 -19.64
N ASN A 539 -3.44 20.89 -19.73
CA ASN A 539 -2.82 21.53 -18.58
C ASN A 539 -3.61 22.79 -18.25
N SER A 540 -4.37 22.79 -17.18
CA SER A 540 -5.30 23.87 -16.86
C SER A 540 -5.65 23.92 -15.37
N VAL A 541 -6.32 24.99 -14.97
CA VAL A 541 -6.97 25.10 -13.66
C VAL A 541 -8.39 24.64 -13.79
N GLY A 542 -8.70 23.50 -13.17
CA GLY A 542 -10.03 22.92 -13.14
C GLY A 542 -10.88 23.44 -11.99
N MET A 543 -12.20 23.47 -12.19
CA MET A 543 -13.21 23.71 -11.16
C MET A 543 -14.47 22.94 -11.52
N PHE A 544 -15.10 22.28 -10.57
CA PHE A 544 -16.41 21.66 -10.75
C PHE A 544 -17.52 22.55 -10.21
N LYS A 545 -18.69 22.42 -10.82
CA LYS A 545 -19.94 23.03 -10.39
C LYS A 545 -21.04 21.98 -10.38
N MET A 546 -21.80 21.92 -9.28
CA MET A 546 -23.04 21.16 -9.17
C MET A 546 -24.22 22.11 -9.05
N GLU A 547 -25.15 22.04 -9.98
CA GLU A 547 -26.42 22.78 -9.94
C GLU A 547 -27.54 21.86 -9.49
N THR A 548 -28.23 22.22 -8.41
CA THR A 548 -29.31 21.44 -7.81
C THR A 548 -30.53 22.31 -7.60
N SER A 549 -31.68 21.74 -7.24
CA SER A 549 -32.90 22.48 -6.91
C SER A 549 -32.76 23.38 -5.65
N PHE A 550 -31.75 23.10 -4.79
CA PHE A 550 -31.54 23.84 -3.55
C PHE A 550 -30.27 24.71 -3.56
N GLY A 551 -29.56 24.80 -4.67
CA GLY A 551 -28.42 25.72 -4.80
C GLY A 551 -27.41 25.30 -5.87
N VAL A 552 -26.43 26.19 -6.03
CA VAL A 552 -25.26 26.01 -6.91
C VAL A 552 -24.02 25.89 -6.03
N PHE A 553 -23.24 24.84 -6.23
CA PHE A 553 -22.07 24.52 -5.40
C PHE A 553 -20.83 24.41 -6.29
N LEU A 554 -19.75 25.06 -5.87
CA LEU A 554 -18.47 25.06 -6.56
C LEU A 554 -17.45 24.23 -5.78
N SER A 555 -16.60 23.52 -6.49
CA SER A 555 -15.41 22.93 -5.89
C SER A 555 -14.33 24.00 -5.67
N ASN A 556 -13.30 23.67 -4.90
CA ASN A 556 -12.05 24.42 -4.96
C ASN A 556 -11.40 24.23 -6.33
N ASN A 557 -10.50 25.15 -6.68
CA ASN A 557 -9.65 25.01 -7.86
C ASN A 557 -8.68 23.84 -7.66
N PHE A 558 -8.47 23.08 -8.72
CA PHE A 558 -7.45 22.03 -8.77
C PHE A 558 -6.65 22.14 -10.06
N ILE A 559 -5.48 21.54 -10.08
CA ILE A 559 -4.60 21.57 -11.24
C ILE A 559 -4.75 20.28 -12.02
N ILE A 560 -5.04 20.39 -13.31
CA ILE A 560 -4.93 19.30 -14.27
C ILE A 560 -3.59 19.46 -14.93
N SER A 561 -2.66 18.51 -14.78
CA SER A 561 -1.34 18.61 -15.38
C SER A 561 -0.71 17.25 -15.64
N THR A 562 0.16 17.22 -16.66
CA THR A 562 1.04 16.08 -16.89
C THR A 562 2.22 16.11 -15.90
N VAL A 563 2.77 14.94 -15.61
CA VAL A 563 3.91 14.80 -14.70
C VAL A 563 5.21 15.12 -15.44
N ALA A 564 6.11 15.87 -14.81
CA ALA A 564 7.47 15.99 -15.31
C ALA A 564 8.15 14.62 -15.33
N ARG A 565 8.98 14.34 -16.34
CA ARG A 565 9.75 13.08 -16.47
C ARG A 565 11.23 13.41 -16.44
N PRO A 566 11.84 13.48 -15.25
CA PRO A 566 13.25 13.79 -15.15
C PRO A 566 14.11 12.62 -15.64
N LEU A 567 15.19 12.98 -16.34
CA LEU A 567 16.21 12.08 -16.87
C LEU A 567 17.58 12.56 -16.39
N VAL A 568 18.52 11.64 -16.27
CA VAL A 568 19.93 11.96 -16.01
C VAL A 568 20.66 12.06 -17.33
N ASP A 569 21.11 13.25 -17.68
CA ASP A 569 21.84 13.49 -18.92
C ASP A 569 23.30 13.07 -18.83
N PHE A 570 23.94 13.34 -17.68
CA PHE A 570 25.26 12.82 -17.32
C PHE A 570 25.39 12.67 -15.79
N ASN A 571 26.26 11.76 -15.38
CA ASN A 571 26.54 11.46 -14.00
C ASN A 571 28.06 11.29 -13.80
N CYS A 572 28.71 12.36 -13.34
CA CYS A 572 30.16 12.43 -13.11
C CYS A 572 30.49 12.33 -11.62
N VAL A 573 31.78 12.20 -11.29
CA VAL A 573 32.28 12.12 -9.91
C VAL A 573 32.01 13.40 -9.11
N ASP A 574 32.09 14.57 -9.76
CA ASP A 574 31.96 15.89 -9.17
C ASP A 574 30.60 16.53 -9.35
N SER A 575 29.85 16.12 -10.39
CA SER A 575 28.57 16.73 -10.76
C SER A 575 27.71 15.81 -11.61
N PHE A 576 26.43 16.09 -11.66
CA PHE A 576 25.48 15.43 -12.56
C PHE A 576 24.48 16.43 -13.10
N ARG A 577 23.87 16.12 -14.24
CA ARG A 577 22.82 16.92 -14.86
C ARG A 577 21.54 16.13 -14.94
N ILE A 578 20.48 16.75 -14.48
CA ILE A 578 19.10 16.28 -14.69
C ILE A 578 18.37 17.22 -15.61
N SER A 579 17.56 16.68 -16.51
CA SER A 579 16.69 17.41 -17.42
C SER A 579 15.30 16.79 -17.44
N TRP A 580 14.31 17.53 -17.90
CA TRP A 580 12.92 17.09 -18.02
C TRP A 580 12.22 17.79 -19.18
N ASN A 581 11.08 17.23 -19.60
CA ASN A 581 10.26 17.81 -20.62
C ASN A 581 9.65 19.16 -20.17
N LYS A 582 9.57 20.12 -21.07
CA LYS A 582 8.94 21.43 -20.80
C LYS A 582 7.44 21.25 -20.53
N HIS A 583 6.98 21.76 -19.40
CA HIS A 583 5.56 21.85 -19.08
C HIS A 583 4.99 23.15 -19.62
N ILE A 584 3.91 23.10 -20.41
CA ILE A 584 3.42 24.23 -21.22
C ILE A 584 3.08 25.47 -20.38
N TYR A 585 2.56 25.30 -19.18
CA TYR A 585 2.13 26.39 -18.30
C TYR A 585 3.06 26.63 -17.11
N ALA A 586 4.21 25.95 -17.05
CA ALA A 586 5.18 26.20 -16.00
C ALA A 586 6.10 27.35 -16.37
N ASN A 587 6.34 28.22 -15.40
CA ASN A 587 7.36 29.29 -15.49
C ASN A 587 8.61 28.99 -14.64
N ALA A 588 8.54 27.97 -13.79
CA ALA A 588 9.66 27.50 -12.97
C ALA A 588 9.47 26.02 -12.62
N TYR A 589 10.53 25.42 -12.09
CA TYR A 589 10.56 24.05 -11.62
C TYR A 589 11.27 23.97 -10.27
N ARG A 590 10.63 23.35 -9.29
CA ARG A 590 11.24 23.00 -8.01
C ARG A 590 11.94 21.66 -8.14
N VAL A 591 13.20 21.60 -7.76
CA VAL A 591 13.97 20.36 -7.67
C VAL A 591 14.00 19.92 -6.22
N PHE A 592 13.58 18.70 -5.99
CA PHE A 592 13.56 18.06 -4.68
C PHE A 592 14.67 17.03 -4.58
N ALA A 593 15.20 16.86 -3.37
CA ALA A 593 16.15 15.80 -3.03
C ALA A 593 15.82 15.17 -1.67
N LEU A 594 16.09 13.87 -1.54
CA LEU A 594 16.06 13.18 -0.26
C LEU A 594 17.38 13.44 0.46
N THR A 595 17.36 14.39 1.38
CA THR A 595 18.52 14.80 2.16
C THR A 595 18.63 13.99 3.47
N ASP A 596 19.21 14.58 4.52
CA ASP A 596 19.38 13.90 5.83
C ASP A 596 18.07 13.57 6.58
N GLY A 597 16.96 14.18 6.19
CA GLY A 597 15.64 13.93 6.77
C GLY A 597 14.87 12.80 6.06
N PRO A 598 13.68 12.43 6.59
CA PRO A 598 12.85 11.38 6.02
C PRO A 598 12.01 11.81 4.81
N TYR A 599 12.02 13.09 4.41
CA TYR A 599 11.18 13.64 3.35
C TYR A 599 11.99 14.30 2.27
N LEU A 600 11.52 14.21 1.04
CA LEU A 600 12.00 15.03 -0.06
C LEU A 600 11.84 16.53 0.26
N LYS A 601 12.91 17.29 0.09
CA LYS A 601 12.93 18.76 0.31
C LYS A 601 13.21 19.48 -1.00
N ASN A 602 12.54 20.60 -1.23
CA ASN A 602 12.91 21.52 -2.30
C ASN A 602 14.32 22.07 -1.99
N ILE A 603 15.27 21.78 -2.88
CA ILE A 603 16.68 22.22 -2.74
C ILE A 603 17.01 23.43 -3.59
N LEU A 604 16.29 23.63 -4.71
CA LEU A 604 16.42 24.79 -5.58
C LEU A 604 15.20 24.93 -6.49
N THR A 605 15.03 26.13 -7.04
CA THR A 605 14.03 26.43 -8.07
C THR A 605 14.72 27.00 -9.29
N VAL A 606 14.42 26.47 -10.49
CA VAL A 606 15.00 26.86 -11.76
C VAL A 606 13.91 27.23 -12.77
N THR A 607 14.25 28.04 -13.76
CA THR A 607 13.37 28.41 -14.88
C THR A 607 13.59 27.55 -16.12
N ASP A 608 14.78 26.97 -16.24
CA ASP A 608 15.13 26.06 -17.32
C ASP A 608 14.55 24.66 -17.08
N THR A 609 14.53 23.84 -18.12
CA THR A 609 14.11 22.43 -18.06
C THR A 609 15.26 21.47 -17.74
N PHE A 610 16.31 21.99 -17.16
CA PHE A 610 17.47 21.23 -16.70
C PHE A 610 18.22 21.94 -15.58
N THR A 611 19.05 21.22 -14.87
CA THR A 611 20.02 21.79 -13.93
C THR A 611 21.24 20.91 -13.79
N VAL A 612 22.40 21.52 -13.52
CA VAL A 612 23.65 20.83 -13.17
C VAL A 612 23.86 20.96 -11.67
N LEU A 613 24.04 19.85 -11.00
CA LEU A 613 24.12 19.74 -9.55
C LEU A 613 25.51 19.25 -9.12
N PRO A 614 26.35 20.11 -8.46
CA PRO A 614 27.61 19.66 -7.89
C PRO A 614 27.39 18.70 -6.72
N ARG A 615 28.06 17.55 -6.72
CA ARG A 615 27.90 16.53 -5.67
C ARG A 615 28.39 17.00 -4.29
N SER A 616 29.34 17.91 -4.25
CA SER A 616 29.83 18.53 -3.00
C SER A 616 28.74 19.33 -2.28
N VAL A 617 27.75 19.86 -3.01
CA VAL A 617 26.63 20.65 -2.48
C VAL A 617 25.35 19.79 -2.38
N TYR A 618 25.15 18.87 -3.33
CA TYR A 618 23.96 18.03 -3.47
C TYR A 618 24.34 16.54 -3.47
N PRO A 619 24.66 15.97 -2.31
CA PRO A 619 25.16 14.59 -2.20
C PRO A 619 24.06 13.52 -2.28
N SER A 620 22.79 13.90 -2.33
CA SER A 620 21.68 12.95 -2.43
C SER A 620 21.77 12.09 -3.70
N LEU A 621 21.25 10.88 -3.62
CA LEU A 621 21.09 9.99 -4.77
C LEU A 621 19.67 10.04 -5.36
N VAL A 622 18.70 10.60 -4.61
CA VAL A 622 17.28 10.56 -4.96
C VAL A 622 16.76 11.98 -5.19
N TYR A 623 16.20 12.19 -6.39
CA TYR A 623 15.70 13.49 -6.84
C TYR A 623 14.31 13.38 -7.45
N ALA A 624 13.55 14.49 -7.41
CA ALA A 624 12.27 14.63 -8.09
C ALA A 624 12.09 16.09 -8.57
N VAL A 625 11.20 16.32 -9.51
CA VAL A 625 10.94 17.65 -10.10
C VAL A 625 9.45 17.95 -10.06
N GLU A 626 9.11 19.18 -9.67
CA GLU A 626 7.73 19.69 -9.60
C GLU A 626 7.62 20.97 -10.43
N PRO A 627 6.80 21.02 -11.48
CA PRO A 627 6.54 22.25 -12.21
C PRO A 627 5.78 23.26 -11.34
N VAL A 628 6.12 24.54 -11.46
CA VAL A 628 5.39 25.66 -10.86
C VAL A 628 4.71 26.43 -11.97
N LEU A 629 3.39 26.53 -11.91
CA LEU A 629 2.57 27.18 -12.95
C LEU A 629 2.68 28.70 -12.87
N VAL A 630 2.28 29.38 -13.94
CA VAL A 630 2.30 30.85 -14.06
C VAL A 630 1.55 31.54 -12.92
N ASN A 631 0.52 30.91 -12.36
CA ASN A 631 -0.25 31.40 -11.21
C ASN A 631 0.43 31.10 -9.85
N GLY A 632 1.65 30.52 -9.84
CA GLY A 632 2.38 30.16 -8.63
C GLY A 632 1.95 28.83 -7.97
N LEU A 633 0.92 28.16 -8.49
CA LEU A 633 0.47 26.87 -7.95
C LEU A 633 1.40 25.73 -8.39
N PRO A 634 1.69 24.77 -7.52
CA PRO A 634 2.45 23.59 -7.89
C PRO A 634 1.62 22.69 -8.81
N ALA A 635 2.23 22.21 -9.86
CA ALA A 635 1.72 21.08 -10.62
C ALA A 635 2.25 19.77 -10.02
N ALA A 636 2.04 18.70 -10.73
CA ALA A 636 2.42 17.40 -10.26
C ALA A 636 3.94 17.19 -10.14
N ARG A 637 4.37 16.77 -8.98
CA ARG A 637 5.73 16.30 -8.77
C ARG A 637 5.97 14.97 -9.50
N SER A 638 7.12 14.81 -10.11
CA SER A 638 7.55 13.54 -10.72
C SER A 638 7.69 12.42 -9.68
N ALA A 639 7.70 11.18 -10.15
CA ALA A 639 8.28 10.10 -9.37
C ALA A 639 9.72 10.45 -9.00
N ALA A 640 10.16 9.99 -7.83
CA ALA A 640 11.55 10.09 -7.44
C ALA A 640 12.41 9.18 -8.31
N MET A 641 13.57 9.67 -8.71
CA MET A 641 14.56 8.89 -9.45
C MET A 641 15.85 8.77 -8.63
N ASN A 642 16.45 7.60 -8.65
CA ASN A 642 17.81 7.41 -8.19
C ASN A 642 18.76 7.62 -9.36
N ILE A 643 19.64 8.63 -9.25
CA ILE A 643 20.56 9.00 -10.33
C ILE A 643 21.61 7.94 -10.64
N GLU A 644 21.87 6.98 -9.76
CA GLU A 644 22.80 5.89 -10.01
C GLU A 644 22.16 4.71 -10.76
N LEU A 645 20.84 4.56 -10.69
CA LEU A 645 20.13 3.47 -11.34
C LEU A 645 19.79 3.74 -12.81
N GLN A 646 20.03 4.94 -13.30
CA GLN A 646 19.68 5.30 -14.69
C GLN A 646 20.73 4.86 -15.73
N GLY A 647 21.82 4.22 -15.34
CA GLY A 647 22.83 3.66 -16.27
C GLY A 647 23.59 4.69 -17.09
N VAL A 648 23.44 5.99 -16.82
CA VAL A 648 24.07 7.08 -17.56
C VAL A 648 25.43 7.36 -16.96
N GLN A 649 26.47 7.12 -17.74
CA GLN A 649 27.83 7.43 -17.32
C GLN A 649 28.23 8.87 -17.69
N CYS A 650 29.31 9.34 -17.06
CA CYS A 650 29.86 10.65 -17.39
C CYS A 650 30.34 10.70 -18.84
N PHE A 651 29.97 11.75 -19.54
CA PHE A 651 30.31 12.06 -20.94
C PHE A 651 29.60 11.24 -22.03
N TYR A 652 29.05 10.04 -21.75
CA TYR A 652 28.28 9.29 -22.73
C TYR A 652 27.01 8.68 -22.12
N LYS A 653 25.99 8.43 -22.97
CA LYS A 653 24.74 7.78 -22.60
C LYS A 653 24.77 6.31 -22.96
N THR A 654 25.09 6.01 -24.23
CA THR A 654 25.07 4.64 -24.74
C THR A 654 26.14 4.41 -25.78
N LEU A 655 26.62 3.17 -25.82
CA LEU A 655 27.30 2.62 -26.98
C LEU A 655 26.48 1.44 -27.52
N ASN A 656 25.95 1.56 -28.71
CA ASN A 656 25.10 0.57 -29.36
C ASN A 656 25.70 0.18 -30.71
N TYR A 657 25.14 -0.85 -31.34
CA TYR A 657 25.49 -1.24 -32.69
C TYR A 657 24.28 -1.64 -33.50
N ASN A 658 24.34 -1.38 -34.83
CA ASN A 658 23.42 -1.92 -35.81
C ASN A 658 24.19 -2.91 -36.67
N LEU A 659 23.79 -4.17 -36.70
CA LEU A 659 24.39 -5.15 -37.59
C LEU A 659 23.87 -4.93 -39.02
N LEU A 660 24.74 -4.47 -39.92
CA LEU A 660 24.42 -4.18 -41.33
C LEU A 660 24.55 -5.39 -42.21
N ASP A 661 25.55 -6.26 -41.89
CA ASP A 661 25.82 -7.52 -42.60
C ASP A 661 26.53 -8.48 -41.62
N TYR A 662 26.75 -9.72 -42.03
CA TYR A 662 27.34 -10.80 -41.23
C TYR A 662 28.72 -10.47 -40.62
N ASN A 663 29.46 -9.52 -41.18
CA ASN A 663 30.77 -9.07 -40.70
C ASN A 663 30.90 -7.54 -40.68
N LYS A 664 29.78 -6.81 -40.83
CA LYS A 664 29.75 -5.37 -40.93
C LYS A 664 28.72 -4.77 -39.97
N LEU A 665 29.14 -3.81 -39.17
CA LEU A 665 28.28 -3.15 -38.22
C LEU A 665 28.53 -1.64 -38.20
N ASP A 666 27.52 -0.91 -37.79
CA ASP A 666 27.58 0.52 -37.46
C ASP A 666 27.55 0.67 -35.94
N LEU A 667 28.67 1.13 -35.38
CA LEU A 667 28.73 1.48 -33.94
C LEU A 667 28.21 2.86 -33.76
N VAL A 668 27.30 3.02 -32.79
CA VAL A 668 26.65 4.30 -32.45
C VAL A 668 27.00 4.66 -31.04
N LEU A 669 27.74 5.73 -30.82
CA LEU A 669 28.04 6.30 -29.54
C LEU A 669 27.21 7.59 -29.33
N GLU A 670 26.35 7.59 -28.32
CA GLU A 670 25.64 8.79 -27.92
C GLU A 670 26.33 9.43 -26.71
N LEU A 671 26.75 10.67 -26.86
CA LEU A 671 27.32 11.49 -25.78
C LEU A 671 26.22 12.09 -24.90
N SER A 672 26.48 12.23 -23.59
CA SER A 672 25.70 13.04 -22.67
C SER A 672 26.01 14.53 -22.83
N VAL A 673 27.27 14.85 -23.12
CA VAL A 673 27.77 16.22 -23.28
C VAL A 673 28.93 16.24 -24.26
N ALA A 674 28.81 17.04 -25.32
CA ALA A 674 29.84 17.19 -26.35
C ALA A 674 30.93 18.21 -25.93
N THR A 675 30.59 19.22 -25.17
CA THR A 675 31.40 20.43 -24.89
C THR A 675 32.79 20.11 -24.34
N TYR A 676 32.92 19.07 -23.52
CA TYR A 676 34.17 18.70 -22.85
C TYR A 676 34.91 17.55 -23.52
N VAL A 677 34.33 16.90 -24.53
CA VAL A 677 34.99 15.82 -25.27
C VAL A 677 35.75 16.39 -26.45
N ASP A 678 37.01 15.99 -26.60
CA ASP A 678 37.85 16.40 -27.74
C ASP A 678 37.70 15.44 -28.94
N SER A 679 37.82 14.15 -28.66
CA SER A 679 37.77 13.13 -29.70
C SER A 679 37.28 11.80 -29.14
N ILE A 680 36.68 11.00 -30.07
CA ILE A 680 36.13 9.67 -29.79
C ILE A 680 36.93 8.66 -30.60
N PHE A 681 37.18 7.51 -30.00
CA PHE A 681 37.80 6.32 -30.68
C PHE A 681 36.90 5.13 -30.45
N PHE A 682 36.71 4.33 -31.53
CA PHE A 682 35.98 3.08 -31.45
C PHE A 682 36.96 1.94 -31.46
N GLU A 683 36.96 1.11 -30.43
CA GLU A 683 38.01 0.14 -30.14
C GLU A 683 37.46 -1.29 -30.05
N GLU A 684 38.20 -2.24 -30.56
CA GLU A 684 38.08 -3.64 -30.20
C GLU A 684 39.03 -3.95 -29.03
N VAL A 685 38.51 -4.71 -28.07
CA VAL A 685 39.25 -5.07 -26.87
C VAL A 685 39.13 -6.55 -26.56
N SER A 686 40.01 -7.09 -25.75
CA SER A 686 39.83 -8.42 -25.19
C SER A 686 38.69 -8.42 -24.15
N ALA A 687 38.21 -9.59 -23.73
CA ALA A 687 37.25 -9.72 -22.62
C ALA A 687 37.72 -9.05 -21.31
N ALA A 688 39.03 -8.89 -21.15
CA ALA A 688 39.65 -8.18 -20.02
C ALA A 688 39.87 -6.67 -20.28
N GLY A 689 39.36 -6.12 -21.38
CA GLY A 689 39.44 -4.68 -21.70
C GLY A 689 40.79 -4.23 -22.30
N LYS A 690 41.72 -5.15 -22.64
CA LYS A 690 42.98 -4.79 -23.30
C LYS A 690 42.70 -4.44 -24.76
N LEU A 691 43.20 -3.30 -25.23
CA LEU A 691 43.09 -2.85 -26.63
C LEU A 691 43.69 -3.89 -27.59
N LEU A 692 42.92 -4.27 -28.60
CA LEU A 692 43.35 -5.12 -29.70
C LEU A 692 43.48 -4.30 -30.98
N GLN A 693 42.50 -3.49 -31.33
CA GLN A 693 42.43 -2.67 -32.53
C GLN A 693 41.60 -1.41 -32.32
N THR A 694 41.90 -0.33 -33.08
CA THR A 694 41.07 0.86 -33.21
C THR A 694 40.48 0.90 -34.61
N TYR A 695 39.17 0.94 -34.72
CA TYR A 695 38.44 0.96 -36.00
C TYR A 695 38.32 2.36 -36.57
N GLY A 696 38.27 3.37 -35.72
CA GLY A 696 38.19 4.76 -36.16
C GLY A 696 38.26 5.76 -35.05
N SER A 697 38.47 7.02 -35.43
CA SER A 697 38.45 8.16 -34.51
C SER A 697 37.77 9.38 -35.14
N THR A 698 37.05 10.13 -34.37
CA THR A 698 36.36 11.33 -34.84
C THR A 698 36.54 12.47 -33.81
N LYS A 699 36.85 13.71 -34.27
CA LYS A 699 36.79 14.89 -33.45
C LYS A 699 35.35 15.27 -33.10
N VAL A 700 35.12 15.61 -31.83
CA VAL A 700 33.79 16.01 -31.36
C VAL A 700 33.49 17.43 -31.81
N ILE A 701 32.32 17.60 -32.45
CA ILE A 701 31.79 18.89 -32.87
C ILE A 701 30.79 19.33 -31.81
N ASN A 702 30.92 20.56 -31.30
CA ASN A 702 29.95 21.14 -30.35
C ASN A 702 28.52 21.05 -30.97
N ASN A 703 27.56 20.60 -30.17
CA ASN A 703 26.17 20.35 -30.51
C ASN A 703 25.85 19.04 -31.26
N ASN A 704 26.84 18.24 -31.64
CA ASN A 704 26.59 16.86 -32.08
C ASN A 704 26.76 15.88 -30.93
N LEU A 705 25.74 15.10 -30.64
CA LEU A 705 25.76 14.10 -29.54
C LEU A 705 25.86 12.66 -30.06
N ILE A 706 25.63 12.43 -31.35
CA ILE A 706 25.62 11.08 -31.92
C ILE A 706 26.78 10.92 -32.89
N TYR A 707 27.59 9.89 -32.70
CA TYR A 707 28.75 9.58 -33.47
C TYR A 707 28.69 8.11 -33.94
N ASN A 708 28.83 7.92 -35.23
CA ASN A 708 28.76 6.61 -35.85
C ASN A 708 30.13 6.20 -36.37
N GLN A 709 30.44 4.88 -36.33
CA GLN A 709 31.61 4.29 -36.92
C GLN A 709 31.22 3.00 -37.62
N LEU A 710 31.43 2.99 -38.93
CA LEU A 710 31.28 1.77 -39.70
C LEU A 710 32.50 0.85 -39.46
N VAL A 711 32.23 -0.38 -39.06
CA VAL A 711 33.23 -1.42 -38.82
C VAL A 711 32.97 -2.52 -39.83
N ASP A 712 33.98 -2.83 -40.68
CA ASP A 712 33.93 -3.89 -41.66
C ASP A 712 34.96 -4.97 -41.32
N GLY A 713 34.68 -6.23 -41.66
CA GLY A 713 35.57 -7.34 -41.40
C GLY A 713 35.58 -7.85 -39.94
N VAL A 714 34.51 -7.66 -39.20
CA VAL A 714 34.37 -8.19 -37.84
C VAL A 714 34.60 -9.73 -37.86
N PRO A 715 35.50 -10.26 -37.03
CA PRO A 715 35.82 -11.69 -37.03
C PRO A 715 34.64 -12.54 -36.54
N SER A 716 34.60 -13.80 -37.01
CA SER A 716 33.61 -14.73 -36.50
C SER A 716 33.86 -15.08 -35.01
N GLY A 717 32.81 -15.08 -34.22
CA GLY A 717 32.86 -15.32 -32.77
C GLY A 717 32.39 -14.14 -31.95
N VAL A 718 32.80 -14.11 -30.69
CA VAL A 718 32.48 -12.99 -29.80
C VAL A 718 33.53 -11.90 -29.92
N THR A 719 33.12 -10.71 -30.32
CA THR A 719 33.95 -9.51 -30.41
C THR A 719 33.53 -8.55 -29.29
N TYR A 720 34.49 -7.99 -28.59
CA TYR A 720 34.25 -7.02 -27.51
C TYR A 720 34.62 -5.62 -27.98
N LEU A 721 33.71 -4.67 -27.86
CA LEU A 721 33.86 -3.32 -28.37
C LEU A 721 33.65 -2.32 -27.29
N ARG A 722 34.35 -1.18 -27.35
CA ARG A 722 34.12 -0.01 -26.47
C ARG A 722 34.38 1.29 -27.23
N GLY A 723 33.82 2.37 -26.70
CA GLY A 723 34.20 3.74 -27.02
C GLY A 723 35.28 4.25 -26.08
N ARG A 724 36.29 4.96 -26.60
CA ARG A 724 37.24 5.71 -25.79
C ARG A 724 37.13 7.20 -26.14
N MET A 725 36.93 8.03 -25.15
CA MET A 725 36.79 9.48 -25.29
C MET A 725 38.02 10.19 -24.71
N LYS A 726 38.65 11.08 -25.50
CA LYS A 726 39.61 12.03 -24.97
C LYS A 726 38.88 13.30 -24.52
N ILE A 727 39.11 13.70 -23.27
CA ILE A 727 38.48 14.86 -22.68
C ILE A 727 39.43 16.07 -22.89
N LYS A 728 38.87 17.25 -23.17
CA LYS A 728 39.63 18.50 -23.18
C LYS A 728 40.29 18.71 -21.82
N GLY A 729 41.58 18.69 -21.73
CA GLY A 729 42.34 18.71 -20.46
C GLY A 729 43.14 17.44 -20.19
N GLY A 730 43.06 16.43 -21.10
CA GLY A 730 43.98 15.30 -21.17
C GLY A 730 43.46 13.98 -20.55
N ALA A 731 42.37 13.98 -19.84
CA ALA A 731 41.77 12.76 -19.27
C ALA A 731 41.22 11.85 -20.35
N THR A 732 41.17 10.55 -20.08
CA THR A 732 40.57 9.55 -20.97
C THR A 732 39.45 8.82 -20.25
N VAL A 733 38.29 8.72 -20.88
CA VAL A 733 37.10 8.01 -20.37
C VAL A 733 36.73 6.90 -21.36
N TYR A 734 36.28 5.77 -20.85
CA TYR A 734 35.86 4.61 -21.62
C TYR A 734 34.36 4.33 -21.41
N THR A 735 33.69 3.84 -22.45
CA THR A 735 32.37 3.26 -22.31
C THR A 735 32.44 1.89 -21.68
N ASP A 736 31.29 1.35 -21.29
CA ASP A 736 31.16 -0.07 -21.01
C ASP A 736 31.55 -0.88 -22.26
N ILE A 737 32.04 -2.10 -22.02
CA ILE A 737 32.38 -3.05 -23.08
C ILE A 737 31.10 -3.75 -23.49
N ILE A 738 30.73 -3.61 -24.76
CA ILE A 738 29.65 -4.37 -25.36
C ILE A 738 30.23 -5.62 -26.06
N SER A 739 29.49 -6.71 -26.05
CA SER A 739 29.88 -7.93 -26.74
C SER A 739 28.90 -8.25 -27.86
N ILE A 740 29.44 -8.59 -29.02
CA ILE A 740 28.65 -9.01 -30.17
C ILE A 740 29.07 -10.39 -30.63
N LEU A 741 28.13 -11.17 -31.10
CA LEU A 741 28.37 -12.47 -31.68
C LEU A 741 28.08 -12.40 -33.18
N THR A 742 29.11 -12.60 -33.99
CA THR A 742 28.98 -12.56 -35.46
C THR A 742 29.43 -13.88 -36.12
N SER A 743 28.88 -14.21 -37.26
CA SER A 743 29.38 -15.33 -38.10
C SER A 743 30.66 -14.96 -38.84
N GLY A 744 31.03 -13.68 -38.93
CA GLY A 744 32.12 -13.18 -39.75
C GLY A 744 31.88 -13.51 -41.24
N LYS A 745 32.87 -14.04 -41.90
CA LYS A 745 32.76 -14.55 -43.27
C LYS A 745 32.17 -15.97 -43.38
N LYS A 746 31.79 -16.58 -42.24
CA LYS A 746 31.20 -17.92 -42.18
C LYS A 746 29.70 -17.89 -42.42
N HIS A 747 29.18 -18.82 -43.17
CA HIS A 747 27.77 -19.01 -43.39
C HIS A 747 27.05 -19.49 -42.10
N VAL A 748 27.79 -20.23 -41.23
CA VAL A 748 27.28 -20.69 -39.93
C VAL A 748 28.35 -20.57 -38.84
N LEU A 749 27.98 -20.08 -37.68
CA LEU A 749 28.81 -20.08 -36.48
C LEU A 749 28.15 -20.96 -35.42
N PHE A 750 28.83 -22.02 -35.03
CA PHE A 750 28.41 -22.87 -33.91
C PHE A 750 29.09 -22.43 -32.61
N TYR A 751 28.31 -22.38 -31.53
CA TYR A 751 28.80 -21.98 -30.20
C TYR A 751 28.07 -22.69 -29.05
N PRO A 752 28.72 -22.96 -27.92
CA PRO A 752 30.17 -22.81 -27.71
C PRO A 752 30.96 -23.83 -28.58
N ASN A 753 32.16 -23.45 -29.02
CA ASN A 753 33.10 -24.38 -29.65
C ASN A 753 34.48 -24.14 -29.02
N PRO A 754 35.00 -25.07 -28.19
CA PRO A 754 34.54 -26.45 -27.93
C PRO A 754 33.20 -26.56 -27.19
N ALA A 755 32.37 -27.53 -27.57
CA ALA A 755 31.05 -27.82 -27.01
C ALA A 755 31.09 -28.95 -25.99
N ARG A 756 30.27 -28.89 -24.97
CA ARG A 756 30.08 -29.99 -24.00
C ARG A 756 28.90 -30.86 -24.40
N ARG A 757 29.07 -32.20 -24.30
CA ARG A 757 28.04 -33.18 -24.70
C ARG A 757 26.68 -33.02 -24.02
N ASN A 758 26.64 -32.54 -22.78
CA ASN A 758 25.43 -32.38 -21.99
C ASN A 758 24.68 -31.08 -22.27
N MET A 759 25.11 -30.28 -23.22
CA MET A 759 24.50 -29.04 -23.62
C MET A 759 24.19 -29.02 -25.12
N PRO A 760 23.02 -28.51 -25.53
CA PRO A 760 22.71 -28.35 -26.95
C PRO A 760 23.66 -27.32 -27.56
N LEU A 761 24.20 -27.64 -28.73
CA LEU A 761 25.00 -26.71 -29.50
C LEU A 761 24.07 -25.68 -30.17
N LYS A 762 24.38 -24.42 -29.99
CA LYS A 762 23.67 -23.30 -30.64
C LYS A 762 24.41 -22.89 -31.91
N TYR A 763 23.70 -22.17 -32.80
CA TYR A 763 24.31 -21.61 -33.99
C TYR A 763 23.70 -20.28 -34.40
N VAL A 764 24.46 -19.49 -35.19
CA VAL A 764 23.99 -18.28 -35.86
C VAL A 764 24.23 -18.50 -37.36
N LEU A 765 23.23 -18.27 -38.19
CA LEU A 765 23.31 -18.30 -39.64
C LEU A 765 23.55 -16.89 -40.19
N GLN A 766 24.29 -16.79 -41.29
CA GLN A 766 24.42 -15.58 -42.07
C GLN A 766 23.06 -15.17 -42.66
N GLN A 767 22.77 -13.89 -42.67
CA GLN A 767 21.56 -13.37 -43.32
C GLN A 767 21.65 -13.51 -44.84
N GLY A 768 20.54 -13.77 -45.48
CA GLY A 768 20.49 -13.90 -46.96
C GLY A 768 20.94 -15.24 -47.53
N LEU A 769 21.13 -16.27 -46.71
CA LEU A 769 21.37 -17.61 -47.17
C LEU A 769 20.16 -18.17 -47.96
N PRO A 770 20.41 -19.04 -49.00
CA PRO A 770 19.31 -19.64 -49.78
C PRO A 770 18.39 -20.48 -48.89
N THR A 771 17.14 -20.63 -49.27
CA THR A 771 16.19 -21.55 -48.64
C THR A 771 16.59 -22.99 -48.84
N GLY A 772 16.32 -23.89 -47.88
CA GLY A 772 16.61 -25.33 -48.02
C GLY A 772 18.05 -25.73 -47.68
N ILE A 773 18.74 -24.98 -46.83
CA ILE A 773 20.09 -25.30 -46.34
C ILE A 773 20.07 -26.63 -45.58
N ARG A 774 21.08 -27.50 -45.90
CA ARG A 774 21.29 -28.80 -45.28
C ARG A 774 22.58 -28.82 -44.47
N LEU A 775 22.57 -29.53 -43.34
CA LEU A 775 23.75 -29.72 -42.49
C LEU A 775 24.12 -31.18 -42.39
N GLN A 776 25.38 -31.49 -42.63
CA GLN A 776 25.98 -32.82 -42.45
C GLN A 776 27.13 -32.72 -41.43
N LEU A 777 27.21 -33.72 -40.56
CA LEU A 777 28.23 -33.82 -39.50
C LEU A 777 29.01 -35.13 -39.73
N PHE A 778 30.33 -35.05 -39.73
CA PHE A 778 31.25 -36.18 -39.96
C PHE A 778 32.20 -36.29 -38.76
N ASP A 779 32.66 -37.52 -38.48
CA ASP A 779 33.77 -37.72 -37.55
C ASP A 779 35.12 -37.31 -38.17
N ALA A 780 36.21 -37.40 -37.41
CA ALA A 780 37.57 -37.07 -37.85
C ALA A 780 38.06 -37.96 -39.01
N PHE A 781 37.44 -39.12 -39.26
CA PHE A 781 37.77 -40.08 -40.32
C PHE A 781 36.86 -39.91 -41.52
N GLY A 782 35.98 -38.92 -41.56
CA GLY A 782 35.08 -38.62 -42.67
C GLY A 782 33.80 -39.49 -42.70
N ARG A 783 33.49 -40.28 -41.66
CA ARG A 783 32.26 -41.07 -41.63
C ARG A 783 31.10 -40.13 -41.20
N LEU A 784 29.99 -40.21 -41.92
CA LEU A 784 28.78 -39.42 -41.64
C LEU A 784 28.20 -39.80 -40.26
N LEU A 785 28.13 -38.85 -39.35
CA LEU A 785 27.53 -39.02 -38.04
C LEU A 785 26.04 -38.69 -38.07
N LYS A 786 25.69 -37.59 -38.75
CA LYS A 786 24.28 -37.11 -38.81
C LYS A 786 24.07 -36.21 -40.03
N SER A 787 22.90 -36.27 -40.64
CA SER A 787 22.49 -35.41 -41.74
C SER A 787 21.12 -34.81 -41.42
N PHE A 788 20.99 -33.52 -41.66
CA PHE A 788 19.75 -32.76 -41.47
C PHE A 788 19.34 -32.17 -42.83
N SER A 789 18.07 -32.37 -43.20
CA SER A 789 17.50 -31.84 -44.46
C SER A 789 17.18 -30.33 -44.37
N SER A 790 17.22 -29.78 -43.18
CA SER A 790 17.14 -28.36 -42.86
C SER A 790 17.93 -28.08 -41.60
N MET A 791 18.24 -26.82 -41.29
CA MET A 791 18.89 -26.47 -40.04
C MET A 791 17.93 -26.76 -38.87
N PRO A 792 18.34 -27.59 -37.90
CA PRO A 792 17.49 -27.91 -36.75
C PRO A 792 17.46 -26.75 -35.77
N ASP A 793 16.33 -26.51 -35.09
CA ASP A 793 16.21 -25.43 -34.07
C ASP A 793 17.23 -25.59 -32.93
N LYS A 794 17.56 -26.83 -32.61
CA LYS A 794 18.59 -27.18 -31.61
C LYS A 794 19.42 -28.37 -32.14
N LEU A 795 20.73 -28.23 -32.05
CA LEU A 795 21.62 -29.31 -32.41
C LEU A 795 22.02 -30.14 -31.18
N ASP A 796 21.39 -31.28 -31.01
CA ASP A 796 21.71 -32.21 -29.93
C ASP A 796 22.98 -32.99 -30.30
N ILE A 797 24.02 -32.86 -29.50
CA ILE A 797 25.33 -33.49 -29.63
C ILE A 797 25.60 -34.52 -28.53
N SER A 798 24.62 -34.89 -27.73
CA SER A 798 24.74 -35.81 -26.58
C SER A 798 25.22 -37.21 -27.00
N ALA A 799 24.83 -37.65 -28.18
CA ALA A 799 25.20 -38.95 -28.75
C ALA A 799 26.59 -38.99 -29.41
N PHE A 800 27.27 -37.84 -29.58
CA PHE A 800 28.55 -37.81 -30.26
C PHE A 800 29.72 -38.11 -29.32
N ALA A 801 30.71 -38.89 -29.81
CA ALA A 801 31.92 -39.11 -29.00
C ALA A 801 32.74 -37.80 -28.87
N PRO A 802 33.45 -37.61 -27.71
CA PRO A 802 34.41 -36.51 -27.61
C PRO A 802 35.44 -36.56 -28.73
N GLY A 803 35.79 -35.43 -29.32
CA GLY A 803 36.72 -35.32 -30.40
C GLY A 803 36.36 -34.27 -31.44
N LEU A 804 37.02 -34.38 -32.61
CA LEU A 804 36.79 -33.48 -33.72
C LEU A 804 35.59 -33.97 -34.56
N VAL A 805 34.64 -33.06 -34.77
CA VAL A 805 33.53 -33.25 -35.71
C VAL A 805 33.68 -32.23 -36.84
N ILE A 806 33.57 -32.67 -38.07
CA ILE A 806 33.60 -31.80 -39.24
C ILE A 806 32.15 -31.55 -39.67
N TYR A 807 31.76 -30.31 -39.82
CA TYR A 807 30.47 -29.98 -40.40
C TYR A 807 30.58 -29.53 -41.85
N LYS A 808 29.56 -29.83 -42.62
CA LYS A 808 29.40 -29.43 -44.02
C LYS A 808 28.02 -28.82 -44.20
N LEU A 809 27.99 -27.56 -44.57
CA LEU A 809 26.77 -26.83 -44.91
C LEU A 809 26.58 -26.84 -46.42
N MET A 810 25.39 -27.18 -46.90
CA MET A 810 25.07 -27.30 -48.31
C MET A 810 23.79 -26.59 -48.65
N ASP A 811 23.63 -26.12 -49.88
CA ASP A 811 22.36 -25.60 -50.39
C ASP A 811 21.40 -26.73 -50.85
N SER A 812 20.25 -26.34 -51.38
CA SER A 812 19.21 -27.26 -51.85
C SER A 812 19.69 -28.12 -53.04
N GLU A 813 20.72 -27.71 -53.81
CA GLU A 813 21.31 -28.40 -54.95
C GLU A 813 22.52 -29.26 -54.57
N ASN A 814 22.79 -29.45 -53.26
CA ASN A 814 23.91 -30.17 -52.69
C ASN A 814 25.31 -29.54 -52.96
N ARG A 815 25.35 -28.24 -53.32
CA ARG A 815 26.63 -27.54 -53.43
C ARG A 815 27.07 -27.14 -52.02
N THR A 816 28.35 -27.36 -51.73
CA THR A 816 28.95 -27.02 -50.43
C THR A 816 29.09 -25.52 -50.31
N LEU A 817 28.38 -24.95 -49.32
CA LEU A 817 28.50 -23.53 -48.95
C LEU A 817 29.68 -23.32 -48.00
N GLU A 818 29.84 -24.21 -47.03
CA GLU A 818 30.89 -24.12 -46.02
C GLU A 818 31.25 -25.48 -45.44
N THR A 819 32.50 -25.61 -45.02
CA THR A 819 32.99 -26.73 -44.22
C THR A 819 33.78 -26.19 -43.04
N GLY A 820 33.57 -26.72 -41.87
CA GLY A 820 34.27 -26.28 -40.68
C GLY A 820 34.40 -27.36 -39.61
N LYS A 821 34.93 -26.97 -38.43
CA LYS A 821 35.29 -27.88 -37.34
C LYS A 821 34.55 -27.54 -36.05
N LEU A 822 34.07 -28.60 -35.40
CA LEU A 822 33.50 -28.53 -34.05
C LEU A 822 34.34 -29.42 -33.15
N ILE A 823 34.63 -28.97 -31.96
CA ILE A 823 35.30 -29.78 -30.92
C ILE A 823 34.29 -30.14 -29.88
N ILE A 824 34.07 -31.43 -29.63
CA ILE A 824 33.18 -31.94 -28.58
C ILE A 824 34.04 -32.44 -27.42
N LYS A 825 33.71 -31.96 -26.23
CA LYS A 825 34.35 -32.32 -24.94
C LYS A 825 33.44 -33.17 -24.07
#